data_4d252ae28d940f4979bcccb7380deb5c
#
_entry.id   4d252ae28d940f4979bcccb7380deb5c
#
_cell.length_a   1.000
_cell.length_b   1.000
_cell.length_c   1.000
_cell.angle_alpha   90.00
_cell.angle_beta   90.00
_cell.angle_gamma   90.00
#
_symmetry.space_group_name_H-M   'P 1'
#
loop_
_entity.id
_entity.type
_entity.pdbx_description
1 polymer ?
#
loop_
_entity_poly.entity_id
_entity_poly.type
_entity_poly.pdbx_seq_one_letter_code
_entity_poly.pdbx_strand_id
1 'polypeptide(L)'
;MPQLALGKQFFESGEYDELPPSARRNIRLAMEKFSLLTNAELKADKGLNFKNPKGRRSRSIFTFKVDNFYRGVVLAPESGDSYLLLKVLPHDPAYDWANKQDAGVNRLTGSVEIWDAEGLERLTPGLEERAAPTAPEQRLLARVSDGDLTALGISDKVLRAARTAVDSAELADIVPFLPEDQAEVLQYLAAGFTVEEVWRDIVAHRPSGAVTDDLDTAIRNTPTRVRLVSGLDELEEILSQPFVAWRTFLHPAQRKVAYKASYPGSYQVTGGPGTGKTVVAMHRVKHLMTYLRPDERIWLTTFTNTLATALGAGIRQLADDSAQLERLDITTVNSQASKVLTEAGDGRAPRFIADAQELDRWRAIVKDQGLEWTAEFLQQEYRHVVLAQRLDTLEQYQDATRSGRGSRLATAQRERVWKAMAAFTEGLDADGVQTHLRGCDLAARILRERGPSFRHVVVDEAQDLHPAQWRFLRAAVAPAPDDLFISGDPHQRIYDAKVSLKTLGINVVGRSQRLRRNYRSTQQILTWSRPLLDGEKVESLADGGTESLAGYRSALQGPVPTTHAADDLDGELDALVERVRDWIEAGIEPSSVAVAVRAGWVGKKAVTALNGAGIDTCGLREADDDTPGVRVGTMHSLKGLEFRCIAALGVADGSVPNPKAVTPQEADELQHKADMMAERCLLFVVCTRARDHLHVSWHGKPSPFLAEAGIA
;
A
#
# COMPACT_ATOMS: atom_id res chain seq x y z
N MET A 1 37.54 8.39 9.80
CA MET A 1 37.32 7.18 10.64
C MET A 1 36.27 6.34 9.93
N PRO A 2 36.44 5.03 9.87
CA PRO A 2 35.51 4.15 9.21
C PRO A 2 34.07 4.32 9.73
N GLN A 3 33.12 4.29 8.81
CA GLN A 3 31.68 4.31 9.12
C GLN A 3 31.05 3.06 8.56
N LEU A 4 30.28 2.34 9.36
CA LEU A 4 29.53 1.20 8.87
C LEU A 4 28.13 1.69 8.44
N ALA A 5 27.93 1.72 7.14
CA ALA A 5 26.63 1.96 6.54
C ALA A 5 25.80 0.67 6.60
N LEU A 6 24.51 0.79 6.73
CA LEU A 6 23.58 -0.32 6.79
C LEU A 6 22.83 -0.45 5.47
N GLY A 7 22.86 -1.62 4.89
CA GLY A 7 22.05 -1.95 3.71
C GLY A 7 20.59 -2.05 4.10
N LYS A 8 19.75 -1.29 3.40
CA LYS A 8 18.30 -1.25 3.62
C LYS A 8 17.68 -2.67 3.58
N GLN A 9 18.13 -3.49 2.64
CA GLN A 9 17.66 -4.85 2.45
C GLN A 9 17.83 -5.74 3.69
N PHE A 10 18.92 -5.55 4.46
CA PHE A 10 19.18 -6.31 5.68
C PHE A 10 18.17 -6.04 6.80
N PHE A 11 17.61 -4.84 6.87
CA PHE A 11 16.60 -4.47 7.85
C PHE A 11 15.16 -4.67 7.35
N GLU A 12 14.91 -4.41 6.06
CA GLU A 12 13.58 -4.56 5.46
C GLU A 12 13.16 -6.01 5.27
N SER A 13 14.11 -6.92 5.10
CA SER A 13 13.82 -8.36 5.02
C SER A 13 13.43 -8.98 6.37
N GLY A 14 13.61 -8.26 7.49
CA GLY A 14 13.46 -8.81 8.84
C GLY A 14 14.65 -9.68 9.29
N GLU A 15 15.66 -9.87 8.43
CA GLU A 15 16.84 -10.72 8.75
C GLU A 15 17.52 -10.29 10.05
N TYR A 16 17.52 -8.98 10.37
CA TYR A 16 18.08 -8.50 11.64
C TYR A 16 17.24 -8.94 12.84
N ASP A 17 15.92 -8.91 12.73
CA ASP A 17 14.99 -9.25 13.81
C ASP A 17 14.93 -10.78 14.06
N GLU A 18 15.25 -11.58 13.06
CA GLU A 18 15.39 -13.03 13.16
C GLU A 18 16.69 -13.46 13.89
N LEU A 19 17.66 -12.56 14.02
CA LEU A 19 18.90 -12.87 14.72
C LEU A 19 18.66 -12.98 16.25
N PRO A 20 19.31 -13.94 16.92
CA PRO A 20 19.26 -14.04 18.37
C PRO A 20 19.70 -12.73 19.05
N PRO A 21 19.13 -12.38 20.24
CA PRO A 21 19.51 -11.15 20.95
C PRO A 21 21.01 -10.99 21.20
N SER A 22 21.72 -12.11 21.42
CA SER A 22 23.18 -12.14 21.56
C SER A 22 23.89 -11.72 20.26
N ALA A 23 23.45 -12.19 19.09
CA ALA A 23 24.03 -11.82 17.81
C ALA A 23 23.75 -10.34 17.51
N ARG A 24 22.54 -9.85 17.75
CA ARG A 24 22.19 -8.42 17.62
C ARG A 24 23.05 -7.52 18.50
N ARG A 25 23.30 -7.92 19.75
CA ARG A 25 24.21 -7.21 20.66
C ARG A 25 25.64 -7.19 20.11
N ASN A 26 26.14 -8.31 19.57
CA ASN A 26 27.50 -8.42 19.06
C ASN A 26 27.68 -7.63 17.74
N ILE A 27 26.65 -7.50 16.92
CA ILE A 27 26.64 -6.61 15.76
C ILE A 27 26.87 -5.16 16.23
N ARG A 28 26.14 -4.72 17.26
CA ARG A 28 26.34 -3.38 17.84
C ARG A 28 27.77 -3.14 18.32
N LEU A 29 28.33 -4.08 19.05
CA LEU A 29 29.74 -4.02 19.49
C LEU A 29 30.73 -4.01 18.32
N ALA A 30 30.44 -4.72 17.23
CA ALA A 30 31.25 -4.65 16.02
C ALA A 30 31.16 -3.28 15.37
N MET A 31 29.99 -2.69 15.28
CA MET A 31 29.77 -1.35 14.71
C MET A 31 30.47 -0.25 15.53
N GLU A 32 30.48 -0.37 16.84
CA GLU A 32 31.27 0.51 17.72
C GLU A 32 32.75 0.48 17.34
N LYS A 33 33.31 -0.69 17.07
CA LYS A 33 34.69 -0.81 16.61
C LYS A 33 34.93 -0.13 15.27
N PHE A 34 33.98 -0.17 14.33
CA PHE A 34 34.09 0.57 13.07
C PHE A 34 34.18 2.09 13.30
N SER A 35 33.49 2.63 14.30
CA SER A 35 33.53 4.08 14.61
C SER A 35 34.76 4.50 15.39
N LEU A 36 35.44 3.59 16.10
CA LEU A 36 36.57 3.92 16.99
C LEU A 36 37.93 3.63 16.37
N LEU A 37 38.01 2.67 15.44
CA LEU A 37 39.29 2.20 14.89
C LEU A 37 39.58 2.86 13.52
N THR A 38 40.82 3.03 13.19
CA THR A 38 41.25 3.37 11.82
C THR A 38 41.07 2.16 10.87
N ASN A 39 41.09 2.38 9.56
CA ASN A 39 41.02 1.32 8.57
C ASN A 39 42.09 0.22 8.75
N ALA A 40 43.31 0.61 9.15
CA ALA A 40 44.41 -0.32 9.40
C ALA A 40 44.16 -1.15 10.67
N GLU A 41 43.74 -0.49 11.75
CA GLU A 41 43.39 -1.15 13.01
C GLU A 41 42.19 -2.06 12.87
N LEU A 42 41.16 -1.66 12.12
CA LEU A 42 39.95 -2.44 11.86
C LEU A 42 40.31 -3.78 11.16
N LYS A 43 41.15 -3.71 10.12
CA LYS A 43 41.61 -4.90 9.38
C LYS A 43 42.56 -5.80 10.23
N ALA A 44 43.23 -5.22 11.21
CA ALA A 44 44.13 -5.94 12.11
C ALA A 44 43.47 -6.48 13.40
N ASP A 45 42.22 -6.05 13.70
CA ASP A 45 41.51 -6.40 14.93
C ASP A 45 41.19 -7.89 14.98
N LYS A 46 41.77 -8.59 15.98
CA LYS A 46 41.59 -10.02 16.15
C LYS A 46 40.16 -10.40 16.56
N GLY A 47 39.44 -9.49 17.18
CA GLY A 47 38.04 -9.70 17.60
C GLY A 47 37.09 -9.68 16.41
N LEU A 48 37.26 -8.73 15.48
CA LEU A 48 36.52 -8.68 14.23
C LEU A 48 36.98 -9.73 13.21
N ASN A 49 38.27 -10.12 13.26
CA ASN A 49 38.84 -11.15 12.38
C ASN A 49 38.41 -10.95 10.91
N PHE A 50 38.69 -9.76 10.38
CA PHE A 50 38.39 -9.38 9.01
C PHE A 50 39.04 -10.34 8.02
N LYS A 51 38.25 -10.98 7.15
CA LYS A 51 38.75 -11.96 6.19
C LYS A 51 38.19 -11.76 4.80
N ASN A 52 39.08 -12.02 3.83
CA ASN A 52 38.64 -12.22 2.46
C ASN A 52 38.16 -13.66 2.27
N PRO A 53 36.94 -13.89 1.78
CA PRO A 53 36.48 -15.22 1.42
C PRO A 53 37.41 -15.85 0.35
N LYS A 54 37.80 -17.11 0.53
CA LYS A 54 38.52 -17.86 -0.49
C LYS A 54 37.58 -18.17 -1.65
N GLY A 55 37.98 -17.87 -2.89
CA GLY A 55 37.13 -18.08 -4.07
C GLY A 55 36.20 -16.89 -4.42
N ARG A 56 36.36 -15.74 -3.74
CA ARG A 56 35.59 -14.52 -3.98
C ARG A 56 35.64 -14.04 -5.44
N ARG A 57 34.51 -13.54 -5.93
CA ARG A 57 34.40 -12.87 -7.21
C ARG A 57 34.76 -11.39 -7.09
N SER A 58 34.22 -10.70 -6.04
CA SER A 58 34.55 -9.32 -5.73
C SER A 58 35.73 -9.18 -4.77
N ARG A 59 36.65 -8.27 -5.08
CA ARG A 59 37.78 -7.93 -4.19
C ARG A 59 37.34 -7.08 -3.00
N SER A 60 36.17 -6.46 -3.08
CA SER A 60 35.66 -5.53 -2.10
C SER A 60 34.69 -6.16 -1.08
N ILE A 61 34.33 -7.44 -1.24
CA ILE A 61 33.49 -8.15 -0.28
C ILE A 61 34.34 -8.89 0.75
N PHE A 62 34.11 -8.59 2.03
CA PHE A 62 34.78 -9.16 3.18
C PHE A 62 33.81 -9.77 4.15
N THR A 63 34.30 -10.65 5.04
CA THR A 63 33.53 -11.11 6.19
C THR A 63 34.23 -10.68 7.47
N PHE A 64 33.46 -10.38 8.51
CA PHE A 64 33.96 -10.16 9.85
C PHE A 64 33.22 -11.01 10.89
N LYS A 65 33.86 -11.24 12.01
CA LYS A 65 33.29 -12.09 13.08
C LYS A 65 32.31 -11.24 13.90
N VAL A 66 31.05 -11.65 13.94
CA VAL A 66 30.04 -11.14 14.86
C VAL A 66 30.14 -11.90 16.19
N ASP A 67 30.15 -13.24 16.13
CA ASP A 67 30.42 -14.13 17.26
C ASP A 67 31.00 -15.46 16.78
N ASN A 68 30.93 -16.51 17.58
CA ASN A 68 31.49 -17.82 17.19
C ASN A 68 30.68 -18.49 16.07
N PHE A 69 29.40 -18.19 15.96
CA PHE A 69 28.48 -18.80 15.00
C PHE A 69 28.20 -17.86 13.80
N TYR A 70 28.03 -16.55 14.02
CA TYR A 70 27.63 -15.58 12.98
C TYR A 70 28.81 -14.80 12.40
N ARG A 71 28.69 -14.48 11.11
CA ARG A 71 29.59 -13.58 10.36
C ARG A 71 28.80 -12.48 9.69
N GLY A 72 29.30 -11.25 9.79
CA GLY A 72 28.86 -10.13 8.99
C GLY A 72 29.55 -10.15 7.63
N VAL A 73 28.81 -9.98 6.56
CA VAL A 73 29.32 -9.78 5.20
C VAL A 73 29.27 -8.28 4.90
N VAL A 74 30.39 -7.70 4.50
CA VAL A 74 30.54 -6.27 4.34
C VAL A 74 31.22 -5.95 3.02
N LEU A 75 30.73 -4.92 2.35
CA LEU A 75 31.41 -4.28 1.23
C LEU A 75 32.36 -3.23 1.78
N ALA A 76 33.64 -3.35 1.45
CA ALA A 76 34.71 -2.44 1.90
C ALA A 76 35.34 -1.75 0.68
N PRO A 77 35.46 -0.42 0.66
CA PRO A 77 36.13 0.28 -0.41
C PRO A 77 37.65 0.03 -0.36
N GLU A 78 38.34 0.16 -1.51
CA GLU A 78 39.81 0.09 -1.56
C GLU A 78 40.42 1.32 -0.89
N SER A 79 39.80 2.49 -1.08
CA SER A 79 40.11 3.78 -0.45
C SER A 79 38.85 4.39 0.11
N GLY A 80 38.95 5.15 1.21
CA GLY A 80 37.81 5.77 1.90
C GLY A 80 37.39 5.05 3.18
N ASP A 81 36.32 5.54 3.79
CA ASP A 81 35.92 5.19 5.15
C ASP A 81 34.52 4.59 5.25
N SER A 82 33.79 4.47 4.16
CA SER A 82 32.39 3.96 4.16
C SER A 82 32.35 2.46 3.89
N TYR A 83 31.97 1.68 4.89
CA TYR A 83 31.74 0.23 4.78
C TYR A 83 30.24 -0.02 4.74
N LEU A 84 29.79 -1.00 3.93
CA LEU A 84 28.38 -1.33 3.83
C LEU A 84 28.10 -2.74 4.32
N LEU A 85 27.37 -2.87 5.44
CA LEU A 85 26.93 -4.18 5.93
C LEU A 85 25.81 -4.71 5.00
N LEU A 86 26.06 -5.87 4.41
CA LEU A 86 25.17 -6.51 3.45
C LEU A 86 24.28 -7.58 4.10
N LYS A 87 24.88 -8.46 4.90
CA LYS A 87 24.19 -9.57 5.57
C LYS A 87 24.90 -10.01 6.86
N VAL A 88 24.15 -10.68 7.73
CA VAL A 88 24.68 -11.44 8.86
C VAL A 88 24.14 -12.84 8.80
N LEU A 89 25.00 -13.82 8.62
CA LEU A 89 24.68 -15.22 8.38
C LEU A 89 25.53 -16.14 9.28
N PRO A 90 25.12 -17.39 9.52
CA PRO A 90 26.00 -18.42 10.10
C PRO A 90 27.31 -18.52 9.30
N HIS A 91 28.36 -19.03 9.96
CA HIS A 91 29.72 -19.03 9.43
C HIS A 91 29.86 -19.51 7.97
N ASP A 92 29.45 -20.74 7.65
CA ASP A 92 29.61 -21.31 6.30
C ASP A 92 28.67 -20.68 5.28
N PRO A 93 27.37 -20.48 5.55
CA PRO A 93 26.48 -19.72 4.68
C PRO A 93 26.95 -18.29 4.36
N ALA A 94 27.62 -17.59 5.28
CA ALA A 94 28.18 -16.26 5.02
C ALA A 94 29.28 -16.26 3.96
N TYR A 95 30.17 -17.26 4.03
CA TYR A 95 31.21 -17.43 3.01
C TYR A 95 30.63 -17.86 1.67
N ASP A 96 29.69 -18.79 1.66
CA ASP A 96 29.03 -19.25 0.44
C ASP A 96 28.29 -18.10 -0.25
N TRP A 97 27.57 -17.31 0.53
CA TRP A 97 26.89 -16.14 0.00
C TRP A 97 27.88 -15.10 -0.56
N ALA A 98 28.91 -14.74 0.21
CA ALA A 98 29.91 -13.76 -0.19
C ALA A 98 30.68 -14.16 -1.47
N ASN A 99 30.93 -15.46 -1.67
CA ASN A 99 31.62 -15.98 -2.85
C ASN A 99 30.78 -15.87 -4.14
N LYS A 100 29.45 -15.89 -4.03
CA LYS A 100 28.51 -15.78 -5.17
C LYS A 100 28.32 -14.33 -5.65
N GLN A 101 28.54 -13.37 -4.74
CA GLN A 101 28.26 -11.98 -5.03
C GLN A 101 29.41 -11.30 -5.77
N ASP A 102 29.06 -10.38 -6.67
CA ASP A 102 29.94 -9.37 -7.21
C ASP A 102 29.43 -7.98 -6.84
N ALA A 103 30.31 -6.99 -6.85
CA ALA A 103 29.98 -5.62 -6.49
C ALA A 103 30.67 -4.63 -7.41
N GLY A 104 30.01 -3.53 -7.71
CA GLY A 104 30.52 -2.50 -8.59
C GLY A 104 29.82 -1.17 -8.39
N VAL A 105 30.15 -0.23 -9.26
CA VAL A 105 29.49 1.08 -9.32
C VAL A 105 28.75 1.19 -10.66
N ASN A 106 27.50 1.61 -10.63
CA ASN A 106 26.78 1.93 -11.84
C ASN A 106 27.37 3.17 -12.48
N ARG A 107 27.92 3.03 -13.66
CA ARG A 107 28.64 4.13 -14.37
C ARG A 107 27.73 5.31 -14.73
N LEU A 108 26.43 5.11 -14.78
CA LEU A 108 25.48 6.15 -15.12
C LEU A 108 25.00 6.92 -13.87
N THR A 109 24.69 6.19 -12.81
CA THR A 109 24.07 6.76 -11.60
C THR A 109 25.07 7.03 -10.47
N GLY A 110 26.28 6.47 -10.55
CA GLY A 110 27.27 6.51 -9.47
C GLY A 110 26.84 5.75 -8.21
N SER A 111 25.79 4.93 -8.28
CA SER A 111 25.29 4.13 -7.17
C SER A 111 26.04 2.80 -7.02
N VAL A 112 26.11 2.29 -5.79
CA VAL A 112 26.67 0.95 -5.54
C VAL A 112 25.74 -0.13 -6.04
N GLU A 113 26.28 -1.11 -6.74
CA GLU A 113 25.59 -2.30 -7.23
C GLU A 113 26.14 -3.56 -6.62
N ILE A 114 25.25 -4.50 -6.24
CA ILE A 114 25.58 -5.80 -5.71
C ILE A 114 24.63 -6.81 -6.36
N TRP A 115 25.17 -7.94 -6.82
CA TRP A 115 24.37 -8.96 -7.52
C TRP A 115 24.95 -10.37 -7.36
N ASP A 116 24.10 -11.39 -7.54
CA ASP A 116 24.53 -12.80 -7.57
C ASP A 116 25.12 -13.15 -8.94
N ALA A 117 26.42 -12.91 -9.08
CA ALA A 117 27.14 -13.17 -10.32
C ALA A 117 27.23 -14.67 -10.67
N GLU A 118 27.33 -15.56 -9.68
CA GLU A 118 27.33 -17.00 -9.91
C GLU A 118 25.99 -17.50 -10.43
N GLY A 119 24.91 -17.04 -9.81
CA GLY A 119 23.55 -17.38 -10.23
C GLY A 119 23.29 -16.94 -11.67
N LEU A 120 23.68 -15.71 -12.01
CA LEU A 120 23.51 -15.16 -13.35
C LEU A 120 24.32 -15.96 -14.40
N GLU A 121 25.59 -16.25 -14.12
CA GLU A 121 26.44 -17.02 -15.04
C GLU A 121 25.95 -18.45 -15.24
N ARG A 122 25.40 -19.09 -14.20
CA ARG A 122 24.83 -20.43 -14.27
C ARG A 122 23.54 -20.49 -15.08
N LEU A 123 22.71 -19.46 -15.00
CA LEU A 123 21.42 -19.41 -15.71
C LEU A 123 21.57 -19.04 -17.19
N THR A 124 22.50 -18.14 -17.52
CA THR A 124 22.63 -17.58 -18.87
C THR A 124 22.74 -18.63 -19.98
N PRO A 125 23.56 -19.71 -19.88
CA PRO A 125 23.63 -20.72 -20.94
C PRO A 125 22.31 -21.44 -21.21
N GLY A 126 21.58 -21.82 -20.17
CA GLY A 126 20.26 -22.46 -20.31
C GLY A 126 19.19 -21.53 -20.91
N LEU A 127 19.31 -20.22 -20.64
CA LEU A 127 18.48 -19.20 -21.28
C LEU A 127 18.85 -19.02 -22.77
N GLU A 128 20.13 -19.01 -23.11
CA GLU A 128 20.61 -18.95 -24.49
C GLU A 128 20.10 -20.14 -25.31
N GLU A 129 20.14 -21.37 -24.75
CA GLU A 129 19.60 -22.57 -25.40
C GLU A 129 18.08 -22.47 -25.64
N ARG A 130 17.32 -22.00 -24.64
CA ARG A 130 15.86 -21.80 -24.78
C ARG A 130 15.51 -20.70 -25.78
N ALA A 131 16.30 -19.64 -25.82
CA ALA A 131 16.10 -18.54 -26.75
C ALA A 131 16.54 -18.84 -28.20
N ALA A 132 17.35 -19.88 -28.42
CA ALA A 132 17.89 -20.22 -29.74
C ALA A 132 16.81 -20.42 -30.84
N PRO A 133 15.65 -21.06 -30.57
CA PRO A 133 14.59 -21.20 -31.56
C PRO A 133 13.87 -19.88 -31.92
N THR A 134 13.96 -18.85 -31.04
CA THR A 134 13.27 -17.58 -31.21
C THR A 134 14.18 -16.56 -31.86
N ALA A 135 13.74 -16.01 -33.01
CA ALA A 135 14.50 -15.00 -33.71
C ALA A 135 14.75 -13.77 -32.81
N PRO A 136 15.94 -13.15 -32.87
CA PRO A 136 16.27 -12.00 -32.00
C PRO A 136 15.22 -10.88 -32.00
N GLU A 137 14.59 -10.64 -33.16
CA GLU A 137 13.57 -9.60 -33.39
C GLU A 137 12.24 -9.91 -32.66
N GLN A 138 12.04 -11.14 -32.23
CA GLN A 138 10.82 -11.61 -31.53
C GLN A 138 11.01 -11.69 -30.02
N ARG A 139 12.23 -11.45 -29.52
CA ARG A 139 12.53 -11.50 -28.10
C ARG A 139 12.00 -10.25 -27.36
N LEU A 140 11.80 -10.36 -26.08
CA LEU A 140 11.15 -9.37 -25.23
C LEU A 140 11.67 -7.93 -25.40
N LEU A 141 13.00 -7.77 -25.48
CA LEU A 141 13.66 -6.45 -25.55
C LEU A 141 14.16 -6.11 -26.97
N ALA A 142 13.72 -6.81 -28.01
CA ALA A 142 14.18 -6.63 -29.38
C ALA A 142 14.01 -5.20 -29.92
N ARG A 143 12.99 -4.49 -29.46
CA ARG A 143 12.68 -3.10 -29.85
C ARG A 143 13.63 -2.04 -29.28
N VAL A 144 14.47 -2.38 -28.30
CA VAL A 144 15.41 -1.46 -27.64
C VAL A 144 16.82 -1.80 -28.10
N SER A 145 17.59 -0.83 -28.60
CA SER A 145 18.95 -1.06 -29.03
C SER A 145 19.91 -1.34 -27.86
N ASP A 146 21.05 -2.01 -28.13
CA ASP A 146 22.09 -2.21 -27.11
C ASP A 146 22.66 -0.86 -26.64
N GLY A 147 22.76 0.11 -27.55
CA GLY A 147 23.18 1.47 -27.21
C GLY A 147 22.24 2.15 -26.21
N ASP A 148 20.92 2.01 -26.41
CA ASP A 148 19.91 2.56 -25.48
C ASP A 148 19.95 1.85 -24.13
N LEU A 149 20.09 0.52 -24.11
CA LEU A 149 20.21 -0.24 -22.87
C LEU A 149 21.46 0.18 -22.08
N THR A 150 22.61 0.33 -22.77
CA THR A 150 23.83 0.81 -22.14
C THR A 150 23.70 2.25 -21.65
N ALA A 151 23.03 3.12 -22.43
CA ALA A 151 22.73 4.50 -22.04
C ALA A 151 21.80 4.57 -20.81
N LEU A 152 20.97 3.54 -20.56
CA LEU A 152 20.16 3.40 -19.36
C LEU A 152 20.89 2.74 -18.16
N GLY A 153 22.21 2.48 -18.31
CA GLY A 153 23.05 1.94 -17.24
C GLY A 153 23.08 0.42 -17.15
N ILE A 154 22.66 -0.29 -18.21
CA ILE A 154 22.76 -1.76 -18.27
C ILE A 154 24.20 -2.14 -18.62
N SER A 155 24.82 -2.96 -17.77
CA SER A 155 26.18 -3.49 -17.96
C SER A 155 26.22 -4.62 -18.98
N ASP A 156 27.38 -4.85 -19.63
CA ASP A 156 27.54 -5.90 -20.65
C ASP A 156 27.14 -7.28 -20.18
N LYS A 157 27.44 -7.62 -18.91
CA LYS A 157 27.09 -8.92 -18.31
C LYS A 157 25.57 -9.09 -18.21
N VAL A 158 24.88 -8.05 -17.75
CA VAL A 158 23.42 -8.02 -17.62
C VAL A 158 22.75 -7.98 -18.99
N LEU A 159 23.32 -7.20 -19.93
CA LEU A 159 22.83 -7.09 -21.29
C LEU A 159 22.78 -8.46 -21.99
N ARG A 160 23.83 -9.25 -21.85
CA ARG A 160 23.89 -10.60 -22.42
C ARG A 160 22.75 -11.48 -21.92
N ALA A 161 22.53 -11.53 -20.60
CA ALA A 161 21.43 -12.30 -20.01
C ALA A 161 20.05 -11.72 -20.37
N ALA A 162 19.87 -10.40 -20.37
CA ALA A 162 18.60 -9.76 -20.70
C ALA A 162 18.17 -10.01 -22.16
N ARG A 163 19.14 -10.12 -23.10
CA ARG A 163 18.89 -10.42 -24.51
C ARG A 163 18.41 -11.84 -24.79
N THR A 164 18.56 -12.75 -23.83
CA THR A 164 18.04 -14.12 -23.94
C THR A 164 16.56 -14.23 -23.59
N ALA A 165 16.01 -13.29 -22.84
CA ALA A 165 14.61 -13.35 -22.40
C ALA A 165 13.65 -13.25 -23.60
N VAL A 166 12.84 -14.29 -23.80
CA VAL A 166 11.82 -14.35 -24.84
C VAL A 166 10.55 -13.66 -24.39
N ASP A 167 10.21 -13.75 -23.11
CA ASP A 167 9.04 -13.14 -22.52
C ASP A 167 9.33 -12.55 -21.11
N SER A 168 8.28 -11.98 -20.51
CA SER A 168 8.38 -11.37 -19.16
C SER A 168 8.58 -12.39 -18.05
N ALA A 169 8.22 -13.67 -18.24
CA ALA A 169 8.42 -14.70 -17.24
C ALA A 169 9.90 -15.09 -17.17
N GLU A 170 10.55 -15.29 -18.32
CA GLU A 170 11.99 -15.53 -18.38
C GLU A 170 12.82 -14.37 -17.83
N LEU A 171 12.39 -13.12 -18.10
CA LEU A 171 13.03 -11.96 -17.48
C LEU A 171 12.86 -11.99 -15.95
N ALA A 172 11.70 -12.39 -15.45
CA ALA A 172 11.47 -12.52 -14.01
C ALA A 172 12.36 -13.56 -13.35
N ASP A 173 12.73 -14.65 -14.04
CA ASP A 173 13.68 -15.66 -13.56
C ASP A 173 15.10 -15.11 -13.42
N ILE A 174 15.47 -14.12 -14.23
CA ILE A 174 16.81 -13.50 -14.23
C ILE A 174 16.91 -12.40 -13.16
N VAL A 175 15.85 -11.65 -12.94
CA VAL A 175 15.80 -10.46 -12.06
C VAL A 175 16.42 -10.66 -10.67
N PRO A 176 16.21 -11.78 -9.94
CA PRO A 176 16.82 -12.00 -8.63
C PRO A 176 18.37 -12.00 -8.62
N PHE A 177 18.99 -12.21 -9.77
CA PHE A 177 20.45 -12.28 -9.92
C PHE A 177 21.06 -10.99 -10.47
N LEU A 178 20.25 -9.98 -10.78
CA LEU A 178 20.69 -8.71 -11.37
C LEU A 178 20.92 -7.62 -10.31
N PRO A 179 21.80 -6.63 -10.60
CA PRO A 179 21.80 -5.40 -9.84
C PRO A 179 20.41 -4.75 -9.87
N GLU A 180 19.93 -4.30 -8.69
CA GLU A 180 18.54 -3.82 -8.54
C GLU A 180 18.20 -2.68 -9.52
N ASP A 181 19.13 -1.73 -9.74
CA ASP A 181 18.93 -0.61 -10.67
C ASP A 181 18.74 -1.09 -12.11
N GLN A 182 19.54 -2.06 -12.53
CA GLN A 182 19.49 -2.60 -13.89
C GLN A 182 18.24 -3.47 -14.06
N ALA A 183 17.90 -4.26 -13.05
CA ALA A 183 16.67 -5.05 -13.03
C ALA A 183 15.41 -4.17 -13.17
N GLU A 184 15.38 -3.04 -12.47
CA GLU A 184 14.28 -2.08 -12.55
C GLU A 184 14.12 -1.52 -13.98
N VAL A 185 15.20 -1.06 -14.59
CA VAL A 185 15.21 -0.56 -15.99
C VAL A 185 14.66 -1.61 -16.96
N LEU A 186 15.18 -2.86 -16.87
CA LEU A 186 14.75 -3.94 -17.75
C LEU A 186 13.27 -4.29 -17.58
N GLN A 187 12.77 -4.28 -16.35
CA GLN A 187 11.36 -4.54 -16.07
C GLN A 187 10.43 -3.46 -16.63
N TYR A 188 10.83 -2.19 -16.59
CA TYR A 188 10.04 -1.11 -17.21
C TYR A 188 10.00 -1.22 -18.73
N LEU A 189 11.15 -1.50 -19.34
CA LEU A 189 11.21 -1.73 -20.79
C LEU A 189 10.37 -2.94 -21.22
N ALA A 190 10.43 -4.03 -20.46
CA ALA A 190 9.61 -5.22 -20.69
C ALA A 190 8.10 -4.95 -20.52
N ALA A 191 7.74 -4.04 -19.63
CA ALA A 191 6.35 -3.60 -19.43
C ALA A 191 5.83 -2.64 -20.52
N GLY A 192 6.68 -2.30 -21.50
CA GLY A 192 6.26 -1.50 -22.66
C GLY A 192 6.60 -0.01 -22.59
N PHE A 193 7.34 0.43 -21.57
CA PHE A 193 7.80 1.83 -21.50
C PHE A 193 8.84 2.13 -22.60
N THR A 194 8.82 3.35 -23.08
CA THR A 194 9.85 3.83 -24.02
C THR A 194 11.15 4.15 -23.29
N VAL A 195 12.25 4.24 -24.02
CA VAL A 195 13.56 4.60 -23.48
C VAL A 195 13.51 5.98 -22.80
N GLU A 196 12.80 6.95 -23.41
CA GLU A 196 12.63 8.29 -22.84
C GLU A 196 11.83 8.30 -21.54
N GLU A 197 10.77 7.48 -21.46
CA GLU A 197 9.99 7.34 -20.22
C GLU A 197 10.84 6.73 -19.09
N VAL A 198 11.60 5.68 -19.40
CA VAL A 198 12.50 5.04 -18.44
C VAL A 198 13.61 6.00 -17.99
N TRP A 199 14.19 6.73 -18.95
CA TRP A 199 15.18 7.76 -18.62
C TRP A 199 14.60 8.82 -17.68
N ARG A 200 13.47 9.41 -18.07
CA ARG A 200 12.83 10.49 -17.32
C ARG A 200 12.36 10.03 -15.94
N ASP A 201 11.73 8.86 -15.85
CA ASP A 201 10.99 8.46 -14.64
C ASP A 201 11.84 7.64 -13.66
N ILE A 202 12.96 7.07 -14.11
CA ILE A 202 13.83 6.22 -13.30
C ILE A 202 15.25 6.79 -13.22
N VAL A 203 15.91 6.93 -14.37
CA VAL A 203 17.35 7.23 -14.41
C VAL A 203 17.65 8.67 -14.00
N ALA A 204 16.90 9.64 -14.54
CA ALA A 204 17.09 11.06 -14.26
C ALA A 204 16.83 11.47 -12.79
N HIS A 205 16.22 10.60 -12.00
CA HIS A 205 15.90 10.85 -10.59
C HIS A 205 16.92 10.24 -9.62
N ARG A 206 17.84 9.44 -10.12
CA ARG A 206 18.93 8.91 -9.33
C ARG A 206 19.97 10.01 -9.12
N PRO A 207 20.64 10.07 -7.95
CA PRO A 207 21.69 11.05 -7.74
C PRO A 207 22.74 10.87 -8.84
N SER A 208 22.90 11.86 -9.72
CA SER A 208 24.02 11.94 -10.64
C SER A 208 25.19 12.53 -9.88
N GLY A 209 25.90 11.70 -9.09
CA GLY A 209 27.23 12.02 -8.62
C GLY A 209 28.21 12.05 -9.80
N ALA A 210 29.34 12.72 -9.65
CA ALA A 210 30.41 12.60 -10.62
C ALA A 210 30.70 11.12 -10.88
N VAL A 211 30.73 10.71 -12.15
CA VAL A 211 31.04 9.33 -12.53
C VAL A 211 32.36 8.96 -11.87
N THR A 212 32.31 8.01 -10.95
CA THR A 212 33.49 7.54 -10.19
C THR A 212 33.43 6.03 -10.15
N ASP A 213 34.59 5.39 -10.24
CA ASP A 213 34.73 3.96 -9.95
C ASP A 213 34.98 3.71 -8.44
N ASP A 214 34.88 4.77 -7.60
CA ASP A 214 35.14 4.71 -6.18
C ASP A 214 33.91 4.24 -5.38
N LEU A 215 34.05 3.08 -4.73
CA LEU A 215 33.00 2.46 -3.91
C LEU A 215 32.63 3.29 -2.67
N ASP A 216 33.53 4.06 -2.08
CA ASP A 216 33.21 4.93 -0.93
C ASP A 216 32.19 6.01 -1.35
N THR A 217 32.48 6.67 -2.45
CA THR A 217 31.60 7.65 -3.05
C THR A 217 30.26 7.01 -3.50
N ALA A 218 30.33 5.81 -4.08
CA ALA A 218 29.12 5.11 -4.52
C ALA A 218 28.21 4.71 -3.35
N ILE A 219 28.76 4.26 -2.23
CA ILE A 219 27.99 3.96 -1.01
C ILE A 219 27.27 5.23 -0.53
N ARG A 220 27.96 6.36 -0.48
CA ARG A 220 27.38 7.67 -0.09
C ARG A 220 26.34 8.17 -1.10
N ASN A 221 26.52 7.91 -2.38
CA ASN A 221 25.60 8.30 -3.44
C ASN A 221 24.37 7.38 -3.55
N THR A 222 24.24 6.39 -2.67
CA THR A 222 23.10 5.45 -2.68
C THR A 222 22.21 5.61 -1.43
N PRO A 223 21.75 6.82 -1.07
CA PRO A 223 20.97 7.06 0.16
C PRO A 223 19.59 6.37 0.16
N THR A 224 19.15 5.91 -1.01
CA THR A 224 17.89 5.16 -1.17
C THR A 224 17.96 3.73 -0.66
N ARG A 225 19.16 3.16 -0.57
CA ARG A 225 19.41 1.76 -0.17
C ARG A 225 20.46 1.61 0.92
N VAL A 226 21.14 2.68 1.25
CA VAL A 226 22.25 2.70 2.21
C VAL A 226 21.99 3.80 3.20
N ARG A 227 21.99 3.47 4.50
CA ARG A 227 21.96 4.46 5.58
C ARG A 227 23.33 4.54 6.23
N LEU A 228 23.95 5.68 6.10
CA LEU A 228 25.17 6.01 6.86
C LEU A 228 24.77 6.24 8.32
N VAL A 229 25.47 5.61 9.24
CA VAL A 229 25.27 5.76 10.69
C VAL A 229 26.43 6.55 11.26
N SER A 230 26.12 7.72 11.85
CA SER A 230 27.13 8.67 12.31
C SER A 230 27.64 8.38 13.74
N GLY A 231 27.01 7.43 14.46
CA GLY A 231 27.41 7.06 15.83
C GLY A 231 26.48 6.03 16.47
N LEU A 232 26.85 5.60 17.69
CA LEU A 232 26.10 4.60 18.45
C LEU A 232 24.70 5.08 18.83
N ASP A 233 24.55 6.35 19.20
CA ASP A 233 23.26 6.92 19.59
C ASP A 233 22.26 6.88 18.41
N GLU A 234 22.71 7.26 17.22
CA GLU A 234 21.90 7.17 15.99
C GLU A 234 21.57 5.70 15.63
N LEU A 235 22.53 4.80 15.85
CA LEU A 235 22.31 3.38 15.64
C LEU A 235 21.29 2.82 16.65
N GLU A 236 21.40 3.17 17.92
CA GLU A 236 20.44 2.74 18.96
C GLU A 236 19.06 3.31 18.68
N GLU A 237 18.98 4.54 18.23
CA GLU A 237 17.73 5.15 17.78
C GLU A 237 17.14 4.39 16.58
N ILE A 238 17.95 4.05 15.56
CA ILE A 238 17.54 3.28 14.40
C ILE A 238 17.09 1.87 14.78
N LEU A 239 17.82 1.19 15.66
CA LEU A 239 17.56 -0.19 16.07
C LEU A 239 16.47 -0.32 17.14
N SER A 240 16.22 0.74 17.91
CA SER A 240 15.14 0.80 18.91
C SER A 240 13.80 1.26 18.31
N GLN A 241 13.82 1.91 17.14
CA GLN A 241 12.59 2.30 16.47
C GLN A 241 11.86 1.05 15.97
N PRO A 242 10.57 0.88 16.32
CA PRO A 242 9.76 -0.16 15.72
C PRO A 242 9.81 -0.04 14.19
N PHE A 243 9.57 -1.13 13.49
CA PHE A 243 9.45 -1.23 12.01
C PHE A 243 8.63 -0.09 11.35
N VAL A 244 7.85 0.65 12.14
CA VAL A 244 7.07 1.83 11.75
C VAL A 244 7.91 2.96 11.13
N ALA A 245 9.16 3.17 11.55
CA ALA A 245 10.02 4.23 10.99
C ALA A 245 10.39 3.99 9.51
N TRP A 246 10.47 2.75 9.09
CA TRP A 246 10.72 2.36 7.70
C TRP A 246 9.49 2.52 6.80
N ARG A 247 8.28 2.52 7.38
CA ARG A 247 7.03 2.83 6.68
C ARG A 247 6.98 4.24 6.12
N THR A 248 7.82 5.13 6.60
CA THR A 248 7.85 6.54 6.17
C THR A 248 8.91 6.85 5.12
N PHE A 249 9.69 5.87 4.69
CA PHE A 249 10.72 6.07 3.66
C PHE A 249 10.09 6.19 2.26
N LEU A 250 10.58 7.17 1.48
CA LEU A 250 10.15 7.40 0.10
C LEU A 250 11.17 6.88 -0.92
N HIS A 251 10.70 6.03 -1.81
CA HIS A 251 11.43 5.75 -3.06
C HIS A 251 11.58 7.03 -3.91
N PRO A 252 12.63 7.17 -4.74
CA PRO A 252 12.84 8.38 -5.56
C PRO A 252 11.63 8.81 -6.38
N ALA A 253 10.90 7.88 -7.00
CA ALA A 253 9.67 8.18 -7.74
C ALA A 253 8.55 8.75 -6.85
N GLN A 254 8.43 8.25 -5.62
CA GLN A 254 7.49 8.78 -4.62
C GLN A 254 7.95 10.14 -4.10
N ARG A 255 9.28 10.30 -3.87
CA ARG A 255 9.89 11.55 -3.40
C ARG A 255 9.66 12.69 -4.37
N LYS A 256 9.76 12.43 -5.69
CA LYS A 256 9.45 13.41 -6.73
C LYS A 256 8.04 13.97 -6.60
N VAL A 257 7.07 13.10 -6.29
CA VAL A 257 5.67 13.50 -6.10
C VAL A 257 5.47 14.23 -4.79
N ALA A 258 5.98 13.69 -3.69
CA ALA A 258 5.78 14.26 -2.36
C ALA A 258 6.42 15.64 -2.20
N TYR A 259 7.63 15.83 -2.73
CA TYR A 259 8.45 17.03 -2.54
C TYR A 259 8.53 17.94 -3.79
N LYS A 260 7.64 17.75 -4.77
CA LYS A 260 7.51 18.74 -5.84
C LYS A 260 7.16 20.10 -5.25
N ALA A 261 7.88 21.14 -5.64
CA ALA A 261 7.77 22.47 -5.03
C ALA A 261 6.33 22.98 -5.00
N SER A 262 5.60 22.89 -6.12
CA SER A 262 4.17 23.24 -6.18
C SER A 262 3.47 22.54 -7.35
N TYR A 263 2.18 22.29 -7.18
CA TYR A 263 1.25 21.86 -8.23
C TYR A 263 0.31 23.02 -8.60
N PRO A 264 -0.04 23.22 -9.89
CA PRO A 264 -0.87 24.36 -10.30
C PRO A 264 -2.35 24.20 -9.96
N GLY A 265 -2.70 23.49 -8.91
CA GLY A 265 -4.03 23.17 -8.41
C GLY A 265 -4.10 21.76 -7.84
N SER A 266 -5.28 21.14 -7.89
CA SER A 266 -5.48 19.78 -7.39
C SER A 266 -4.60 18.76 -8.13
N TYR A 267 -4.03 17.83 -7.37
CA TYR A 267 -3.14 16.78 -7.88
C TYR A 267 -3.55 15.40 -7.37
N GLN A 268 -3.41 14.38 -8.19
CA GLN A 268 -3.82 13.03 -7.85
C GLN A 268 -2.66 12.03 -7.93
N VAL A 269 -2.59 11.14 -6.95
CA VAL A 269 -1.69 9.99 -6.94
C VAL A 269 -2.53 8.72 -6.90
N THR A 270 -2.42 7.88 -7.92
CA THR A 270 -3.04 6.56 -7.93
C THR A 270 -1.98 5.48 -7.85
N GLY A 271 -2.39 4.28 -7.51
CA GLY A 271 -1.49 3.13 -7.47
C GLY A 271 -2.16 1.94 -6.81
N GLY A 272 -1.69 0.73 -7.13
CA GLY A 272 -2.17 -0.49 -6.52
C GLY A 272 -1.84 -0.62 -5.03
N PRO A 273 -2.21 -1.75 -4.42
CA PRO A 273 -1.87 -2.03 -3.02
C PRO A 273 -0.37 -1.93 -2.77
N GLY A 274 0.03 -1.44 -1.59
CA GLY A 274 1.42 -1.42 -1.17
C GLY A 274 2.36 -0.50 -1.94
N THR A 275 1.86 0.39 -2.80
CA THR A 275 2.70 1.32 -3.57
C THR A 275 3.11 2.58 -2.79
N GLY A 276 2.75 2.68 -1.51
CA GLY A 276 3.16 3.77 -0.61
C GLY A 276 2.42 5.09 -0.82
N LYS A 277 1.19 5.07 -1.33
CA LYS A 277 0.34 6.26 -1.51
C LYS A 277 0.19 7.08 -0.22
N THR A 278 -0.13 6.41 0.88
CA THR A 278 -0.25 7.01 2.22
C THR A 278 1.05 7.68 2.67
N VAL A 279 2.19 7.03 2.42
CA VAL A 279 3.51 7.59 2.74
C VAL A 279 3.76 8.85 1.92
N VAL A 280 3.45 8.84 0.62
CA VAL A 280 3.54 10.02 -0.25
C VAL A 280 2.64 11.15 0.28
N ALA A 281 1.41 10.84 0.71
CA ALA A 281 0.49 11.83 1.27
C ALA A 281 1.05 12.47 2.55
N MET A 282 1.59 11.67 3.49
CA MET A 282 2.22 12.16 4.72
C MET A 282 3.43 13.07 4.44
N HIS A 283 4.31 12.66 3.53
CA HIS A 283 5.44 13.49 3.13
C HIS A 283 5.01 14.76 2.37
N ARG A 284 3.92 14.71 1.62
CA ARG A 284 3.35 15.93 1.01
C ARG A 284 2.87 16.90 2.08
N VAL A 285 2.21 16.42 3.14
CA VAL A 285 1.84 17.24 4.30
C VAL A 285 3.08 17.87 4.93
N LYS A 286 4.13 17.08 5.23
CA LYS A 286 5.41 17.60 5.74
C LYS A 286 5.96 18.71 4.85
N HIS A 287 6.00 18.49 3.54
CA HIS A 287 6.50 19.50 2.59
C HIS A 287 5.64 20.76 2.61
N LEU A 288 4.31 20.65 2.60
CA LEU A 288 3.41 21.80 2.61
C LEU A 288 3.50 22.60 3.92
N MET A 289 3.71 21.93 5.06
CA MET A 289 3.88 22.58 6.36
C MET A 289 5.05 23.58 6.38
N THR A 290 6.10 23.35 5.58
CA THR A 290 7.26 24.27 5.51
C THR A 290 6.93 25.62 4.87
N TYR A 291 5.83 25.72 4.12
CA TYR A 291 5.44 26.94 3.38
C TYR A 291 4.18 27.61 3.95
N LEU A 292 3.57 27.04 5.01
CA LEU A 292 2.38 27.61 5.63
C LEU A 292 2.67 28.96 6.31
N ARG A 293 1.78 29.92 6.10
CA ARG A 293 1.73 31.15 6.88
C ARG A 293 1.17 30.87 8.29
N PRO A 294 1.41 31.76 9.26
CA PRO A 294 0.99 31.52 10.66
C PRO A 294 -0.52 31.28 10.85
N ASP A 295 -1.36 31.88 10.01
CA ASP A 295 -2.83 31.81 10.02
C ASP A 295 -3.40 30.69 9.15
N GLU A 296 -2.57 30.01 8.36
CA GLU A 296 -2.99 28.97 7.45
C GLU A 296 -2.93 27.57 8.12
N ARG A 297 -3.82 26.68 7.71
CA ARG A 297 -3.94 25.31 8.22
C ARG A 297 -3.98 24.28 7.08
N ILE A 298 -3.52 23.09 7.38
CA ILE A 298 -3.65 21.90 6.51
C ILE A 298 -4.66 20.94 7.15
N TRP A 299 -5.46 20.30 6.32
CA TRP A 299 -6.29 19.17 6.72
C TRP A 299 -5.84 17.90 6.01
N LEU A 300 -5.36 16.92 6.78
CA LEU A 300 -5.09 15.56 6.34
C LEU A 300 -6.29 14.70 6.72
N THR A 301 -6.91 14.09 5.73
CA THR A 301 -8.11 13.28 5.94
C THR A 301 -8.01 11.89 5.32
N THR A 302 -8.73 10.96 5.91
CA THR A 302 -8.87 9.58 5.45
C THR A 302 -10.26 9.04 5.78
N PHE A 303 -10.54 7.80 5.39
CA PHE A 303 -11.88 7.21 5.47
C PHE A 303 -12.31 6.81 6.89
N THR A 304 -11.40 6.28 7.74
CA THR A 304 -11.74 5.80 9.10
C THR A 304 -10.96 6.52 10.21
N ASN A 305 -11.52 6.55 11.43
CA ASN A 305 -10.84 7.14 12.58
C ASN A 305 -9.55 6.38 12.95
N THR A 306 -9.54 5.06 12.83
CA THR A 306 -8.34 4.24 13.07
C THR A 306 -7.20 4.65 12.13
N LEU A 307 -7.50 4.85 10.83
CA LEU A 307 -6.52 5.35 9.86
C LEU A 307 -6.07 6.78 10.18
N ALA A 308 -6.98 7.65 10.61
CA ALA A 308 -6.62 9.01 10.99
C ALA A 308 -5.67 9.02 12.20
N THR A 309 -5.88 8.15 13.19
CA THR A 309 -4.97 7.96 14.32
C THR A 309 -3.59 7.46 13.87
N ALA A 310 -3.55 6.45 13.00
CA ALA A 310 -2.30 5.92 12.45
C ALA A 310 -1.53 6.98 11.62
N LEU A 311 -2.24 7.77 10.78
CA LEU A 311 -1.65 8.91 10.07
C LEU A 311 -1.05 9.93 11.03
N GLY A 312 -1.76 10.22 12.14
CA GLY A 312 -1.29 11.13 13.18
C GLY A 312 0.01 10.65 13.84
N ALA A 313 0.14 9.35 14.11
CA ALA A 313 1.36 8.76 14.62
C ALA A 313 2.51 8.88 13.60
N GLY A 314 2.26 8.54 12.33
CA GLY A 314 3.24 8.64 11.26
C GLY A 314 3.72 10.09 11.00
N ILE A 315 2.81 11.06 11.02
CA ILE A 315 3.19 12.48 10.83
C ILE A 315 4.02 13.00 11.99
N ARG A 316 3.72 12.62 13.24
CA ARG A 316 4.54 13.01 14.40
C ARG A 316 5.98 12.52 14.30
N GLN A 317 6.21 11.34 13.72
CA GLN A 317 7.55 10.82 13.46
C GLN A 317 8.28 11.56 12.32
N LEU A 318 7.52 12.12 11.36
CA LEU A 318 8.07 12.85 10.21
C LEU A 318 8.30 14.33 10.49
N ALA A 319 7.60 14.91 11.48
CA ALA A 319 7.67 16.33 11.78
C ALA A 319 9.01 16.69 12.42
N ASP A 320 9.65 17.74 11.90
CA ASP A 320 10.91 18.26 12.44
C ASP A 320 10.68 19.17 13.66
N ASP A 321 9.45 19.70 13.83
CA ASP A 321 9.07 20.61 14.90
C ASP A 321 7.60 20.36 15.32
N SER A 322 7.38 20.17 16.61
CA SER A 322 6.04 19.95 17.18
C SER A 322 5.11 21.17 17.00
N ALA A 323 5.63 22.39 16.93
CA ALA A 323 4.85 23.59 16.70
C ALA A 323 4.17 23.60 15.31
N GLN A 324 4.74 22.92 14.33
CA GLN A 324 4.12 22.77 13.01
C GLN A 324 2.85 21.92 13.07
N LEU A 325 2.76 20.96 14.01
CA LEU A 325 1.62 20.06 14.16
C LEU A 325 0.36 20.79 14.66
N GLU A 326 0.48 21.92 15.35
CA GLU A 326 -0.67 22.71 15.81
C GLU A 326 -1.53 23.26 14.67
N ARG A 327 -0.93 23.39 13.47
CA ARG A 327 -1.59 23.88 12.26
C ARG A 327 -2.08 22.76 11.34
N LEU A 328 -2.03 21.52 11.82
CA LEU A 328 -2.44 20.33 11.09
C LEU A 328 -3.67 19.70 11.77
N ASP A 329 -4.77 19.65 11.05
CA ASP A 329 -5.95 18.86 11.45
C ASP A 329 -5.86 17.46 10.82
N ILE A 330 -5.92 16.40 11.63
CA ILE A 330 -5.94 15.02 11.15
C ILE A 330 -7.26 14.39 11.61
N THR A 331 -8.23 14.32 10.69
CA THR A 331 -9.59 13.85 11.01
C THR A 331 -10.23 13.20 9.80
N THR A 332 -11.27 12.40 10.03
CA THR A 332 -12.11 11.91 8.92
C THR A 332 -12.99 13.02 8.34
N VAL A 333 -13.43 12.84 7.11
CA VAL A 333 -14.36 13.79 6.44
C VAL A 333 -15.63 14.00 7.27
N ASN A 334 -16.18 12.92 7.83
CA ASN A 334 -17.40 12.99 8.65
C ASN A 334 -17.17 13.74 9.98
N SER A 335 -16.02 13.52 10.63
CA SER A 335 -15.66 14.21 11.86
C SER A 335 -15.47 15.70 11.63
N GLN A 336 -14.84 16.09 10.53
CA GLN A 336 -14.67 17.49 10.17
C GLN A 336 -16.00 18.18 9.81
N ALA A 337 -16.90 17.47 9.10
CA ALA A 337 -18.23 17.97 8.83
C ALA A 337 -19.04 18.20 10.12
N SER A 338 -18.94 17.26 11.08
CA SER A 338 -19.55 17.42 12.41
C SER A 338 -19.03 18.65 13.15
N LYS A 339 -17.73 18.94 13.07
CA LYS A 339 -17.14 20.15 13.67
C LYS A 339 -17.71 21.42 13.06
N VAL A 340 -17.78 21.51 11.73
CA VAL A 340 -18.37 22.67 11.03
C VAL A 340 -19.84 22.87 11.42
N LEU A 341 -20.60 21.78 11.50
CA LEU A 341 -22.03 21.86 11.91
C LEU A 341 -22.16 22.27 13.38
N THR A 342 -21.29 21.82 14.27
CA THR A 342 -21.27 22.23 15.69
C THR A 342 -20.97 23.72 15.83
N GLU A 343 -19.99 24.22 15.10
CA GLU A 343 -19.64 25.65 15.10
C GLU A 343 -20.75 26.54 14.51
N ALA A 344 -21.52 26.01 13.56
CA ALA A 344 -22.69 26.74 12.99
C ALA A 344 -23.94 26.67 13.86
N GLY A 345 -24.06 25.65 14.71
CA GLY A 345 -25.20 25.40 15.62
C GLY A 345 -24.98 25.87 17.06
N ASP A 346 -24.28 27.00 17.25
CA ASP A 346 -24.02 27.60 18.57
C ASP A 346 -23.33 26.61 19.56
N GLY A 347 -22.44 25.78 19.06
CA GLY A 347 -21.68 24.82 19.86
C GLY A 347 -22.40 23.49 20.16
N ARG A 348 -23.61 23.32 19.62
CA ARG A 348 -24.34 22.04 19.78
C ARG A 348 -23.94 21.05 18.71
N ALA A 349 -23.37 19.92 19.13
CA ALA A 349 -23.00 18.85 18.20
C ALA A 349 -24.25 18.25 17.53
N PRO A 350 -24.24 18.06 16.21
CA PRO A 350 -25.33 17.38 15.52
C PRO A 350 -25.41 15.91 15.97
N ARG A 351 -26.62 15.39 16.08
CA ARG A 351 -26.86 13.98 16.37
C ARG A 351 -26.87 13.19 15.05
N PHE A 352 -25.95 12.24 14.92
CA PHE A 352 -25.90 11.36 13.75
C PHE A 352 -26.56 10.01 14.05
N ILE A 353 -27.28 9.49 13.05
CA ILE A 353 -27.85 8.14 13.09
C ILE A 353 -26.93 7.15 12.38
N ALA A 354 -26.89 5.93 12.92
CA ALA A 354 -26.17 4.81 12.30
C ALA A 354 -26.94 4.27 11.07
N ASP A 355 -26.24 3.54 10.18
CA ASP A 355 -26.84 2.95 8.97
C ASP A 355 -28.05 2.06 9.27
N ALA A 356 -28.02 1.29 10.36
CA ALA A 356 -29.15 0.48 10.79
C ALA A 356 -30.39 1.33 11.15
N GLN A 357 -30.18 2.43 11.86
CA GLN A 357 -31.26 3.37 12.23
C GLN A 357 -31.81 4.12 11.00
N GLU A 358 -30.93 4.44 10.04
CA GLU A 358 -31.36 5.00 8.76
C GLU A 358 -32.26 4.01 8.02
N LEU A 359 -31.85 2.75 7.93
CA LEU A 359 -32.62 1.70 7.26
C LEU A 359 -33.97 1.44 7.96
N ASP A 360 -34.02 1.47 9.28
CA ASP A 360 -35.28 1.34 10.03
C ASP A 360 -36.27 2.47 9.75
N ARG A 361 -35.77 3.70 9.54
CA ARG A 361 -36.60 4.83 9.09
C ARG A 361 -37.18 4.60 7.69
N TRP A 362 -36.34 4.10 6.77
CA TRP A 362 -36.82 3.74 5.43
C TRP A 362 -37.89 2.64 5.47
N ARG A 363 -37.72 1.62 6.32
CA ARG A 363 -38.73 0.57 6.53
C ARG A 363 -40.06 1.11 7.04
N ALA A 364 -40.00 2.08 7.96
CA ALA A 364 -41.19 2.74 8.46
C ALA A 364 -41.92 3.53 7.34
N ILE A 365 -41.21 4.29 6.52
CA ILE A 365 -41.76 5.05 5.40
C ILE A 365 -42.37 4.10 4.34
N VAL A 366 -41.68 3.01 3.99
CA VAL A 366 -42.21 2.00 3.05
C VAL A 366 -43.55 1.44 3.55
N LYS A 367 -43.62 1.11 4.84
CA LYS A 367 -44.88 0.59 5.46
C LYS A 367 -45.98 1.61 5.50
N ASP A 368 -45.66 2.85 5.93
CA ASP A 368 -46.64 3.94 6.10
C ASP A 368 -47.24 4.38 4.75
N GLN A 369 -46.42 4.50 3.73
CA GLN A 369 -46.86 4.95 2.40
C GLN A 369 -47.28 3.80 1.48
N GLY A 370 -47.21 2.55 1.91
CA GLY A 370 -47.55 1.36 1.13
C GLY A 370 -46.79 1.28 -0.19
N LEU A 371 -45.46 1.44 -0.12
CA LEU A 371 -44.59 1.46 -1.30
C LEU A 371 -44.27 0.06 -1.79
N GLU A 372 -44.12 -0.08 -3.10
CA GLU A 372 -43.72 -1.32 -3.76
C GLU A 372 -42.21 -1.60 -3.70
N TRP A 373 -41.41 -0.61 -3.38
CA TRP A 373 -39.95 -0.70 -3.27
C TRP A 373 -39.51 -1.08 -1.85
N THR A 374 -38.35 -1.72 -1.74
CA THR A 374 -37.74 -2.04 -0.45
C THR A 374 -37.12 -0.81 0.21
N ALA A 375 -36.90 -0.88 1.51
CA ALA A 375 -36.21 0.16 2.26
C ALA A 375 -34.76 0.36 1.75
N GLU A 376 -34.08 -0.74 1.41
CA GLU A 376 -32.73 -0.75 0.84
C GLU A 376 -32.69 -0.02 -0.51
N PHE A 377 -33.71 -0.24 -1.37
CA PHE A 377 -33.81 0.47 -2.64
C PHE A 377 -33.93 1.98 -2.43
N LEU A 378 -34.79 2.43 -1.51
CA LEU A 378 -34.98 3.86 -1.22
C LEU A 378 -33.72 4.49 -0.60
N GLN A 379 -33.06 3.79 0.32
CA GLN A 379 -31.81 4.25 0.92
C GLN A 379 -30.72 4.45 -0.14
N GLN A 380 -30.56 3.49 -1.04
CA GLN A 380 -29.58 3.60 -2.12
C GLN A 380 -29.97 4.68 -3.13
N GLU A 381 -31.24 4.80 -3.49
CA GLU A 381 -31.73 5.85 -4.38
C GLU A 381 -31.47 7.24 -3.79
N TYR A 382 -31.72 7.40 -2.48
CA TYR A 382 -31.41 8.63 -1.76
C TYR A 382 -29.92 8.95 -1.77
N ARG A 383 -29.07 7.98 -1.45
CA ARG A 383 -27.61 8.15 -1.39
C ARG A 383 -27.02 8.40 -2.79
N HIS A 384 -27.32 7.52 -3.76
CA HIS A 384 -26.61 7.51 -5.05
C HIS A 384 -27.24 8.37 -6.14
N VAL A 385 -28.48 8.81 -5.98
CA VAL A 385 -29.14 9.72 -6.93
C VAL A 385 -29.38 11.07 -6.30
N VAL A 386 -30.13 11.15 -5.20
CA VAL A 386 -30.55 12.43 -4.60
C VAL A 386 -29.36 13.17 -3.99
N LEU A 387 -28.67 12.57 -3.03
CA LEU A 387 -27.51 13.17 -2.39
C LEU A 387 -26.31 13.29 -3.32
N ALA A 388 -26.09 12.28 -4.18
CA ALA A 388 -24.94 12.29 -5.08
C ALA A 388 -25.00 13.46 -6.07
N GLN A 389 -26.18 13.78 -6.61
CA GLN A 389 -26.39 14.87 -7.56
C GLN A 389 -26.88 16.17 -6.91
N ARG A 390 -27.15 16.15 -5.59
CA ARG A 390 -27.69 17.29 -4.83
C ARG A 390 -28.99 17.78 -5.40
N LEU A 391 -29.99 16.90 -5.46
CA LEU A 391 -31.31 17.18 -5.96
C LEU A 391 -32.18 17.73 -4.81
N ASP A 392 -32.65 18.96 -4.96
CA ASP A 392 -33.42 19.66 -3.94
C ASP A 392 -34.92 19.73 -4.29
N THR A 393 -35.34 19.41 -5.54
CA THR A 393 -36.75 19.47 -6.00
C THR A 393 -37.17 18.23 -6.79
N LEU A 394 -38.48 18.00 -6.88
CA LEU A 394 -39.08 16.93 -7.68
C LEU A 394 -38.67 17.01 -9.17
N GLU A 395 -38.71 18.23 -9.73
CA GLU A 395 -38.39 18.48 -11.12
C GLU A 395 -36.93 18.05 -11.41
N GLN A 396 -36.00 18.44 -10.53
CA GLN A 396 -34.59 18.00 -10.64
C GLN A 396 -34.46 16.48 -10.58
N TYR A 397 -35.24 15.82 -9.68
CA TYR A 397 -35.23 14.36 -9.58
C TYR A 397 -35.87 13.69 -10.80
N GLN A 398 -36.91 14.26 -11.39
CA GLN A 398 -37.52 13.75 -12.61
C GLN A 398 -36.55 13.79 -13.81
N ASP A 399 -35.70 14.81 -13.88
CA ASP A 399 -34.70 14.96 -14.94
C ASP A 399 -33.37 14.26 -14.62
N ALA A 400 -33.21 13.79 -13.40
CA ALA A 400 -31.93 13.21 -12.93
C ALA A 400 -31.55 11.94 -13.69
N THR A 401 -30.25 11.85 -14.03
CA THR A 401 -29.66 10.64 -14.57
C THR A 401 -29.46 9.63 -13.44
N ARG A 402 -30.06 8.45 -13.57
CA ARG A 402 -29.95 7.37 -12.59
C ARG A 402 -28.87 6.38 -13.01
N SER A 403 -27.63 6.90 -13.23
CA SER A 403 -26.49 6.08 -13.60
C SER A 403 -26.18 5.04 -12.52
N GLY A 404 -25.97 3.79 -12.93
CA GLY A 404 -25.71 2.69 -12.00
C GLY A 404 -26.95 2.07 -11.35
N ARG A 405 -28.16 2.56 -11.70
CA ARG A 405 -29.43 1.99 -11.25
C ARG A 405 -30.11 1.23 -12.40
N GLY A 406 -30.32 -0.06 -12.24
CA GLY A 406 -30.85 -0.94 -13.30
C GLY A 406 -32.37 -0.83 -13.49
N SER A 407 -33.11 -0.54 -12.43
CA SER A 407 -34.57 -0.40 -12.49
C SER A 407 -34.97 0.97 -13.03
N ARG A 408 -35.77 0.99 -14.11
CA ARG A 408 -36.34 2.23 -14.63
C ARG A 408 -37.54 2.65 -13.78
N LEU A 409 -37.66 3.94 -13.50
CA LEU A 409 -38.81 4.54 -12.84
C LEU A 409 -39.58 5.44 -13.83
N ALA A 410 -40.86 5.15 -14.01
CA ALA A 410 -41.79 6.03 -14.73
C ALA A 410 -42.01 7.33 -13.95
N THR A 411 -42.48 8.40 -14.59
CA THR A 411 -42.70 9.71 -13.96
C THR A 411 -43.54 9.63 -12.69
N ALA A 412 -44.66 8.93 -12.72
CA ALA A 412 -45.51 8.74 -11.54
C ALA A 412 -44.83 7.94 -10.41
N GLN A 413 -43.93 7.02 -10.76
CA GLN A 413 -43.13 6.29 -9.78
C GLN A 413 -42.07 7.21 -9.16
N ARG A 414 -41.44 8.07 -9.94
CA ARG A 414 -40.49 9.09 -9.44
C ARG A 414 -41.16 10.03 -8.46
N GLU A 415 -42.39 10.47 -8.71
CA GLU A 415 -43.17 11.29 -7.77
C GLU A 415 -43.40 10.59 -6.42
N ARG A 416 -43.75 9.28 -6.44
CA ARG A 416 -43.92 8.49 -5.21
C ARG A 416 -42.62 8.32 -4.45
N VAL A 417 -41.53 8.00 -5.16
CA VAL A 417 -40.18 7.87 -4.57
C VAL A 417 -39.74 9.22 -3.97
N TRP A 418 -39.95 10.34 -4.69
CA TRP A 418 -39.63 11.67 -4.18
C TRP A 418 -40.42 12.04 -2.92
N LYS A 419 -41.69 11.68 -2.84
CA LYS A 419 -42.52 11.88 -1.63
C LYS A 419 -41.93 11.11 -0.44
N ALA A 420 -41.41 9.89 -0.67
CA ALA A 420 -40.71 9.15 0.37
C ALA A 420 -39.40 9.83 0.80
N MET A 421 -38.62 10.39 -0.18
CA MET A 421 -37.40 11.16 0.11
C MET A 421 -37.67 12.41 0.93
N ALA A 422 -38.73 13.15 0.61
CA ALA A 422 -39.17 14.33 1.36
C ALA A 422 -39.57 13.95 2.80
N ALA A 423 -40.40 12.90 2.96
CA ALA A 423 -40.77 12.42 4.30
C ALA A 423 -39.57 11.96 5.14
N PHE A 424 -38.55 11.33 4.51
CA PHE A 424 -37.33 10.94 5.20
C PHE A 424 -36.55 12.16 5.70
N THR A 425 -36.33 13.17 4.83
CA THR A 425 -35.59 14.38 5.19
C THR A 425 -36.31 15.23 6.22
N GLU A 426 -37.64 15.39 6.10
CA GLU A 426 -38.50 16.08 7.07
C GLU A 426 -38.47 15.37 8.44
N GLY A 427 -38.51 14.04 8.45
CA GLY A 427 -38.38 13.25 9.68
C GLY A 427 -37.03 13.39 10.36
N LEU A 428 -35.93 13.48 9.59
CA LEU A 428 -34.61 13.78 10.15
C LEU A 428 -34.57 15.16 10.81
N ASP A 429 -35.13 16.15 10.14
CA ASP A 429 -35.14 17.53 10.63
C ASP A 429 -36.04 17.70 11.86
N ALA A 430 -37.23 17.06 11.88
CA ALA A 430 -38.13 17.05 13.03
C ALA A 430 -37.51 16.44 14.29
N ASP A 431 -36.72 15.38 14.12
CA ASP A 431 -36.03 14.71 15.23
C ASP A 431 -34.68 15.34 15.60
N GLY A 432 -34.23 16.34 14.85
CA GLY A 432 -32.94 16.99 15.02
C GLY A 432 -31.74 16.03 14.85
N VAL A 433 -31.85 15.08 13.89
CA VAL A 433 -30.81 14.10 13.58
C VAL A 433 -30.38 14.15 12.12
N GLN A 434 -29.21 13.61 11.81
CA GLN A 434 -28.65 13.64 10.47
C GLN A 434 -28.04 12.28 10.09
N THR A 435 -28.01 11.97 8.79
CA THR A 435 -27.07 10.98 8.28
C THR A 435 -25.71 11.61 8.05
N HIS A 436 -24.62 10.84 8.08
CA HIS A 436 -23.28 11.37 7.86
C HIS A 436 -23.13 12.04 6.47
N LEU A 437 -23.70 11.46 5.43
CA LEU A 437 -23.63 12.01 4.07
C LEU A 437 -24.41 13.33 3.93
N ARG A 438 -25.61 13.41 4.53
CA ARG A 438 -26.39 14.66 4.56
C ARG A 438 -25.67 15.73 5.39
N GLY A 439 -25.05 15.34 6.51
CA GLY A 439 -24.21 16.22 7.32
C GLY A 439 -23.06 16.84 6.53
N CYS A 440 -22.38 16.05 5.67
CA CYS A 440 -21.35 16.57 4.78
C CYS A 440 -21.90 17.58 3.76
N ASP A 441 -23.08 17.32 3.17
CA ASP A 441 -23.71 18.29 2.23
C ASP A 441 -24.11 19.59 2.92
N LEU A 442 -24.68 19.54 4.14
CA LEU A 442 -24.99 20.70 4.94
C LEU A 442 -23.74 21.50 5.32
N ALA A 443 -22.68 20.83 5.78
CA ALA A 443 -21.39 21.45 6.09
C ALA A 443 -20.78 22.12 4.84
N ALA A 444 -20.91 21.51 3.67
CA ALA A 444 -20.48 22.12 2.41
C ALA A 444 -21.25 23.40 2.07
N ARG A 445 -22.55 23.48 2.39
CA ARG A 445 -23.37 24.70 2.21
C ARG A 445 -22.86 25.83 3.11
N ILE A 446 -22.62 25.50 4.39
CA ILE A 446 -22.12 26.49 5.37
C ILE A 446 -20.75 27.03 4.94
N LEU A 447 -19.82 26.18 4.51
CA LEU A 447 -18.49 26.65 4.08
C LEU A 447 -18.53 27.48 2.78
N ARG A 448 -19.47 27.26 1.89
CA ARG A 448 -19.65 28.14 0.72
C ARG A 448 -20.06 29.56 1.10
N GLU A 449 -20.80 29.72 2.21
CA GLU A 449 -21.23 31.03 2.73
C GLU A 449 -20.14 31.67 3.59
N ARG A 450 -19.48 30.91 4.46
CA ARG A 450 -18.46 31.41 5.41
C ARG A 450 -17.07 31.56 4.79
N GLY A 451 -16.77 30.83 3.72
CA GLY A 451 -15.47 30.72 3.12
C GLY A 451 -14.71 29.46 3.55
N PRO A 452 -13.60 29.15 2.86
CA PRO A 452 -12.80 27.96 3.11
C PRO A 452 -12.04 28.07 4.44
N SER A 453 -11.82 26.93 5.10
CA SER A 453 -11.16 26.85 6.41
C SER A 453 -9.69 26.41 6.33
N PHE A 454 -9.25 25.87 5.18
CA PHE A 454 -7.93 25.30 5.00
C PHE A 454 -7.22 25.88 3.78
N ARG A 455 -5.89 25.98 3.88
CA ARG A 455 -5.02 26.35 2.75
C ARG A 455 -4.76 25.17 1.84
N HIS A 456 -4.60 23.98 2.42
CA HIS A 456 -4.38 22.72 1.71
C HIS A 456 -5.23 21.62 2.34
N VAL A 457 -5.71 20.69 1.52
CA VAL A 457 -6.37 19.46 1.96
C VAL A 457 -5.68 18.27 1.31
N VAL A 458 -5.22 17.34 2.12
CA VAL A 458 -4.62 16.07 1.66
C VAL A 458 -5.58 14.94 1.99
N VAL A 459 -5.99 14.19 0.96
CA VAL A 459 -6.99 13.13 1.06
C VAL A 459 -6.32 11.78 0.81
N ASP A 460 -6.37 10.90 1.78
CA ASP A 460 -5.96 9.50 1.62
C ASP A 460 -7.17 8.58 1.54
N GLU A 461 -7.04 7.42 0.88
CA GLU A 461 -8.12 6.45 0.61
C GLU A 461 -9.32 7.08 -0.13
N ALA A 462 -9.01 7.94 -1.08
CA ALA A 462 -9.99 8.78 -1.82
C ALA A 462 -11.06 8.01 -2.60
N GLN A 463 -10.81 6.74 -2.96
CA GLN A 463 -11.71 5.91 -3.76
C GLN A 463 -13.05 5.57 -3.08
N ASP A 464 -13.13 5.73 -1.76
CA ASP A 464 -14.34 5.39 -1.00
C ASP A 464 -15.24 6.59 -0.68
N LEU A 465 -14.84 7.79 -1.09
CA LEU A 465 -15.56 9.00 -0.74
C LEU A 465 -16.77 9.23 -1.66
N HIS A 466 -17.90 9.51 -1.02
CA HIS A 466 -19.15 9.84 -1.69
C HIS A 466 -19.12 11.27 -2.28
N PRO A 467 -19.89 11.57 -3.36
CA PRO A 467 -19.98 12.92 -3.92
C PRO A 467 -20.29 14.05 -2.92
N ALA A 468 -21.12 13.80 -1.91
CA ALA A 468 -21.40 14.76 -0.84
C ALA A 468 -20.14 15.11 -0.02
N GLN A 469 -19.30 14.11 0.27
CA GLN A 469 -18.02 14.29 0.97
C GLN A 469 -17.04 15.07 0.11
N TRP A 470 -16.96 14.78 -1.19
CA TRP A 470 -16.15 15.55 -2.12
C TRP A 470 -16.56 17.01 -2.26
N ARG A 471 -17.86 17.30 -2.26
CA ARG A 471 -18.36 18.69 -2.24
C ARG A 471 -17.95 19.42 -0.97
N PHE A 472 -17.95 18.72 0.17
CA PHE A 472 -17.47 19.28 1.43
C PHE A 472 -15.96 19.55 1.39
N LEU A 473 -15.14 18.59 0.92
CA LEU A 473 -13.72 18.77 0.71
C LEU A 473 -13.42 19.97 -0.20
N ARG A 474 -14.15 20.09 -1.32
CA ARG A 474 -13.97 21.22 -2.24
C ARG A 474 -14.36 22.57 -1.62
N ALA A 475 -15.39 22.60 -0.76
CA ALA A 475 -15.81 23.82 -0.05
C ALA A 475 -14.81 24.19 1.08
N ALA A 476 -14.09 23.23 1.63
CA ALA A 476 -13.15 23.44 2.73
C ALA A 476 -11.85 24.13 2.31
N VAL A 477 -11.51 24.15 1.01
CA VAL A 477 -10.27 24.75 0.47
C VAL A 477 -10.59 25.57 -0.78
N ALA A 478 -9.99 26.77 -0.93
CA ALA A 478 -10.15 27.57 -2.13
C ALA A 478 -9.39 26.98 -3.33
N PRO A 479 -9.89 27.12 -4.58
CA PRO A 479 -9.12 26.79 -5.77
C PRO A 479 -7.83 27.63 -5.83
N ALA A 480 -6.69 26.96 -5.72
CA ALA A 480 -5.36 27.58 -5.67
C ALA A 480 -4.26 26.53 -5.98
N PRO A 481 -3.01 26.93 -6.22
CA PRO A 481 -1.91 25.99 -6.23
C PRO A 481 -1.88 25.15 -4.96
N ASP A 482 -1.70 23.80 -5.12
CA ASP A 482 -1.64 22.82 -4.02
C ASP A 482 -2.91 22.73 -3.15
N ASP A 483 -4.07 23.07 -3.69
CA ASP A 483 -5.33 23.06 -2.94
C ASP A 483 -5.72 21.65 -2.45
N LEU A 484 -5.85 20.69 -3.34
CA LEU A 484 -6.19 19.31 -3.01
C LEU A 484 -5.08 18.36 -3.49
N PHE A 485 -4.55 17.56 -2.57
CA PHE A 485 -3.69 16.43 -2.91
C PHE A 485 -4.45 15.13 -2.60
N ILE A 486 -4.68 14.32 -3.63
CA ILE A 486 -5.62 13.20 -3.59
C ILE A 486 -4.83 11.91 -3.79
N SER A 487 -4.85 11.00 -2.82
CA SER A 487 -4.29 9.65 -2.96
C SER A 487 -5.38 8.58 -2.85
N GLY A 488 -5.33 7.59 -3.75
CA GLY A 488 -6.32 6.53 -3.76
C GLY A 488 -5.97 5.38 -4.70
N ASP A 489 -6.67 4.26 -4.49
CA ASP A 489 -6.55 3.04 -5.29
C ASP A 489 -7.92 2.60 -5.79
N PRO A 490 -8.24 2.79 -7.07
CA PRO A 490 -9.52 2.36 -7.63
C PRO A 490 -9.82 0.87 -7.46
N HIS A 491 -8.77 0.01 -7.41
CA HIS A 491 -8.90 -1.45 -7.24
C HIS A 491 -9.25 -1.85 -5.79
N GLN A 492 -9.18 -0.91 -4.85
CA GLN A 492 -9.56 -1.11 -3.45
C GLN A 492 -10.89 -0.44 -3.10
N ARG A 493 -11.71 -0.09 -4.09
CA ARG A 493 -13.04 0.46 -3.88
C ARG A 493 -13.98 -0.65 -3.39
N ILE A 494 -14.39 -0.57 -2.14
CA ILE A 494 -15.31 -1.51 -1.50
C ILE A 494 -16.67 -0.85 -1.15
N TYR A 495 -16.83 0.43 -1.44
CA TYR A 495 -18.08 1.16 -1.29
C TYR A 495 -18.53 1.72 -2.64
N ASP A 496 -19.82 1.63 -2.89
CA ASP A 496 -20.42 2.01 -4.17
C ASP A 496 -20.55 3.53 -4.30
N ALA A 497 -19.49 4.19 -4.76
CA ALA A 497 -19.53 5.63 -5.05
C ALA A 497 -18.91 5.89 -6.43
N LYS A 498 -19.77 6.03 -7.45
CA LYS A 498 -19.33 6.51 -8.77
C LYS A 498 -19.17 8.02 -8.73
N VAL A 499 -17.93 8.49 -8.80
CA VAL A 499 -17.60 9.91 -8.72
C VAL A 499 -16.71 10.29 -9.88
N SER A 500 -17.10 11.31 -10.64
CA SER A 500 -16.19 12.05 -11.50
C SER A 500 -15.75 13.32 -10.76
N LEU A 501 -14.48 13.40 -10.39
CA LEU A 501 -13.91 14.57 -9.71
C LEU A 501 -14.13 15.86 -10.53
N LYS A 502 -14.10 15.76 -11.86
CA LYS A 502 -14.31 16.89 -12.78
C LYS A 502 -15.70 17.50 -12.59
N THR A 503 -16.76 16.69 -12.44
CA THR A 503 -18.14 17.20 -12.25
C THR A 503 -18.33 17.90 -10.89
N LEU A 504 -17.44 17.65 -9.95
CA LEU A 504 -17.41 18.26 -8.62
C LEU A 504 -16.47 19.48 -8.53
N GLY A 505 -15.97 19.97 -9.68
CA GLY A 505 -15.09 21.13 -9.73
C GLY A 505 -13.64 20.84 -9.33
N ILE A 506 -13.24 19.56 -9.28
CA ILE A 506 -11.89 19.12 -8.94
C ILE A 506 -11.23 18.62 -10.23
N ASN A 507 -10.38 19.45 -10.84
CA ASN A 507 -9.72 19.09 -12.06
C ASN A 507 -8.32 18.52 -11.79
N VAL A 508 -8.13 17.23 -12.11
CA VAL A 508 -6.86 16.50 -12.02
C VAL A 508 -6.36 15.99 -13.37
N VAL A 509 -7.02 16.35 -14.47
CA VAL A 509 -6.63 15.93 -15.82
C VAL A 509 -5.24 16.49 -16.15
N GLY A 510 -4.31 15.62 -16.54
CA GLY A 510 -2.91 15.97 -16.77
C GLY A 510 -2.12 16.30 -15.48
N ARG A 511 -2.74 16.12 -14.32
CA ARG A 511 -2.16 16.35 -13.00
C ARG A 511 -2.35 15.13 -12.10
N SER A 512 -1.96 13.99 -12.63
CA SER A 512 -2.01 12.71 -11.92
C SER A 512 -0.73 11.91 -12.15
N GLN A 513 -0.35 11.11 -11.16
CA GLN A 513 0.72 10.15 -11.28
C GLN A 513 0.29 8.80 -10.73
N ARG A 514 0.66 7.73 -11.46
CA ARG A 514 0.43 6.36 -11.04
C ARG A 514 1.70 5.76 -10.47
N LEU A 515 1.62 5.26 -9.22
CA LEU A 515 2.67 4.48 -8.59
C LEU A 515 2.46 3.01 -8.94
N ARG A 516 3.51 2.32 -9.41
CA ARG A 516 3.41 0.94 -9.91
C ARG A 516 4.22 -0.07 -9.11
N ARG A 517 5.18 0.38 -8.30
CA ARG A 517 6.02 -0.51 -7.49
C ARG A 517 5.41 -0.71 -6.12
N ASN A 518 5.16 -1.97 -5.78
CA ASN A 518 4.70 -2.39 -4.46
C ASN A 518 5.92 -2.59 -3.55
N TYR A 519 5.85 -2.05 -2.34
CA TYR A 519 6.87 -2.13 -1.31
C TYR A 519 6.37 -2.81 -0.03
N ARG A 520 5.18 -3.39 -0.07
CA ARG A 520 4.50 -3.99 1.08
C ARG A 520 4.46 -5.51 0.98
N SER A 521 3.73 -6.03 0.03
CA SER A 521 3.51 -7.47 -0.15
C SER A 521 4.56 -8.06 -1.06
N THR A 522 4.87 -9.35 -0.88
CA THR A 522 5.78 -10.06 -1.79
C THR A 522 5.22 -10.16 -3.20
N GLN A 523 6.11 -10.39 -4.17
CA GLN A 523 5.71 -10.58 -5.58
C GLN A 523 4.76 -11.78 -5.72
N GLN A 524 4.97 -12.84 -4.92
CA GLN A 524 4.15 -14.04 -4.92
C GLN A 524 2.72 -13.75 -4.46
N ILE A 525 2.54 -12.97 -3.39
CA ILE A 525 1.21 -12.54 -2.93
C ILE A 525 0.52 -11.67 -3.99
N LEU A 526 1.24 -10.73 -4.58
CA LEU A 526 0.69 -9.86 -5.62
C LEU A 526 0.28 -10.66 -6.87
N THR A 527 1.12 -11.59 -7.32
CA THR A 527 0.84 -12.45 -8.49
C THR A 527 -0.35 -13.37 -8.23
N TRP A 528 -0.43 -13.94 -7.03
CA TRP A 528 -1.53 -14.81 -6.62
C TRP A 528 -2.88 -14.06 -6.50
N SER A 529 -2.84 -12.82 -6.00
CA SER A 529 -4.07 -12.03 -5.76
C SER A 529 -4.60 -11.34 -7.02
N ARG A 530 -3.74 -11.04 -8.01
CA ARG A 530 -4.13 -10.30 -9.22
C ARG A 530 -5.25 -10.97 -10.02
N PRO A 531 -5.27 -12.29 -10.24
CA PRO A 531 -6.34 -12.96 -10.98
C PRO A 531 -7.74 -12.74 -10.40
N LEU A 532 -7.86 -12.40 -9.12
CA LEU A 532 -9.15 -12.04 -8.52
C LEU A 532 -9.83 -10.84 -9.21
N LEU A 533 -9.06 -9.97 -9.85
CA LEU A 533 -9.53 -8.77 -10.56
C LEU A 533 -9.29 -8.83 -12.08
N ASP A 534 -8.75 -9.93 -12.60
CA ASP A 534 -8.49 -10.06 -14.04
C ASP A 534 -9.82 -10.12 -14.81
N GLY A 535 -9.91 -9.36 -15.90
CA GLY A 535 -11.12 -9.22 -16.71
C GLY A 535 -12.10 -8.15 -16.23
N GLU A 536 -11.94 -7.63 -15.03
CA GLU A 536 -12.80 -6.59 -14.49
C GLU A 536 -12.37 -5.17 -14.94
N LYS A 537 -13.36 -4.34 -15.26
CA LYS A 537 -13.14 -2.94 -15.62
C LYS A 537 -13.24 -2.06 -14.38
N VAL A 538 -12.10 -1.63 -13.86
CA VAL A 538 -12.04 -0.71 -12.73
C VAL A 538 -12.00 0.73 -13.25
N GLU A 539 -12.99 1.54 -12.88
CA GLU A 539 -13.08 2.94 -13.30
C GLU A 539 -12.06 3.81 -12.55
N SER A 540 -11.35 4.68 -13.29
CA SER A 540 -10.45 5.69 -12.74
C SER A 540 -11.22 6.73 -11.92
N LEU A 541 -10.59 7.24 -10.86
CA LEU A 541 -11.14 8.35 -10.06
C LEU A 541 -11.12 9.69 -10.81
N ALA A 542 -10.23 9.85 -11.81
CA ALA A 542 -9.97 11.14 -12.44
C ALA A 542 -11.03 11.53 -13.48
N ASP A 543 -11.29 10.64 -14.45
CA ASP A 543 -11.96 10.98 -15.70
C ASP A 543 -12.95 9.92 -16.21
N GLY A 544 -13.21 8.86 -15.47
CA GLY A 544 -14.07 7.75 -15.89
C GLY A 544 -13.39 6.79 -16.88
N GLY A 545 -12.10 6.94 -17.15
CA GLY A 545 -11.29 5.95 -17.85
C GLY A 545 -11.15 4.66 -17.05
N THR A 546 -10.61 3.61 -17.64
CA THR A 546 -10.36 2.33 -16.94
C THR A 546 -8.92 2.23 -16.45
N GLU A 547 -8.73 1.71 -15.24
CA GLU A 547 -7.43 1.38 -14.69
C GLU A 547 -7.22 -0.14 -14.66
N SER A 548 -5.97 -0.56 -14.82
CA SER A 548 -5.55 -1.96 -14.81
C SER A 548 -4.37 -2.16 -13.87
N LEU A 549 -4.28 -3.32 -13.23
CA LEU A 549 -3.12 -3.75 -12.44
C LEU A 549 -1.94 -4.23 -13.32
N ALA A 550 -2.05 -4.13 -14.64
CA ALA A 550 -0.94 -4.47 -15.54
C ALA A 550 0.30 -3.61 -15.24
N GLY A 551 1.44 -4.27 -15.13
CA GLY A 551 2.73 -3.60 -14.83
C GLY A 551 2.98 -3.32 -13.34
N TYR A 552 2.07 -3.67 -12.42
CA TYR A 552 2.35 -3.64 -10.99
C TYR A 552 3.30 -4.78 -10.62
N ARG A 553 4.35 -4.44 -9.89
CA ARG A 553 5.36 -5.40 -9.42
C ARG A 553 5.78 -5.08 -7.99
N SER A 554 6.16 -6.12 -7.25
CA SER A 554 6.74 -5.96 -5.93
C SER A 554 8.26 -5.94 -5.97
N ALA A 555 8.84 -5.17 -5.04
CA ALA A 555 10.27 -5.20 -4.74
C ALA A 555 10.65 -6.38 -3.83
N LEU A 556 9.66 -7.01 -3.18
CA LEU A 556 9.85 -8.05 -2.18
C LEU A 556 9.56 -9.43 -2.77
N GLN A 557 10.33 -10.42 -2.34
CA GLN A 557 10.11 -11.83 -2.67
C GLN A 557 9.72 -12.59 -1.39
N GLY A 558 8.94 -13.66 -1.52
CA GLY A 558 8.52 -14.46 -0.38
C GLY A 558 7.88 -15.78 -0.81
N PRO A 559 7.31 -16.55 0.11
CA PRO A 559 6.66 -17.81 -0.21
C PRO A 559 5.38 -17.59 -1.03
N VAL A 560 5.02 -18.62 -1.78
CA VAL A 560 3.75 -18.66 -2.50
C VAL A 560 2.60 -18.76 -1.47
N PRO A 561 1.53 -17.99 -1.63
CA PRO A 561 0.34 -18.14 -0.79
C PRO A 561 -0.17 -19.57 -0.73
N THR A 562 -0.62 -19.97 0.45
CA THR A 562 -1.15 -21.33 0.67
C THR A 562 -2.67 -21.33 0.72
N THR A 563 -3.28 -22.42 0.24
CA THR A 563 -4.73 -22.63 0.31
C THR A 563 -5.04 -23.89 1.10
N HIS A 564 -6.22 -23.93 1.73
CA HIS A 564 -6.72 -25.11 2.43
C HIS A 564 -8.22 -25.27 2.21
N ALA A 565 -8.61 -26.46 1.72
CA ALA A 565 -10.01 -26.87 1.59
C ALA A 565 -10.33 -27.87 2.70
N ALA A 566 -11.34 -27.57 3.50
CA ALA A 566 -11.85 -28.47 4.54
C ALA A 566 -13.24 -29.01 4.20
N ASP A 567 -13.63 -30.12 4.82
CA ASP A 567 -14.96 -30.67 4.65
C ASP A 567 -16.02 -29.83 5.37
N ASP A 568 -15.68 -29.30 6.55
CA ASP A 568 -16.55 -28.48 7.38
C ASP A 568 -15.78 -27.34 8.07
N LEU A 569 -16.51 -26.48 8.79
CA LEU A 569 -15.94 -25.34 9.49
C LEU A 569 -15.00 -25.74 10.64
N ASP A 570 -15.26 -26.85 11.31
CA ASP A 570 -14.45 -27.26 12.45
C ASP A 570 -13.07 -27.74 11.95
N GLY A 571 -13.03 -28.52 10.86
CA GLY A 571 -11.77 -28.87 10.19
C GLY A 571 -11.02 -27.67 9.62
N GLU A 572 -11.74 -26.65 9.12
CA GLU A 572 -11.11 -25.39 8.68
C GLU A 572 -10.49 -24.61 9.86
N LEU A 573 -11.15 -24.61 11.03
CA LEU A 573 -10.64 -23.98 12.25
C LEU A 573 -9.42 -24.72 12.81
N ASP A 574 -9.39 -26.05 12.76
CA ASP A 574 -8.23 -26.84 13.16
C ASP A 574 -7.01 -26.51 12.28
N ALA A 575 -7.19 -26.44 10.97
CA ALA A 575 -6.14 -26.03 10.03
C ALA A 575 -5.67 -24.59 10.25
N LEU A 576 -6.58 -23.68 10.61
CA LEU A 576 -6.23 -22.31 11.00
C LEU A 576 -5.30 -22.30 12.23
N VAL A 577 -5.64 -23.07 13.28
CA VAL A 577 -4.83 -23.16 14.50
C VAL A 577 -3.44 -23.68 14.20
N GLU A 578 -3.32 -24.74 13.39
CA GLU A 578 -2.03 -25.28 12.98
C GLU A 578 -1.22 -24.24 12.19
N ARG A 579 -1.84 -23.56 11.24
CA ARG A 579 -1.17 -22.54 10.44
C ARG A 579 -0.66 -21.36 11.26
N VAL A 580 -1.47 -20.87 12.19
CA VAL A 580 -1.06 -19.77 13.08
C VAL A 580 0.05 -20.20 14.02
N ARG A 581 0.00 -21.44 14.53
CA ARG A 581 1.07 -22.02 15.35
C ARG A 581 2.38 -22.11 14.58
N ASP A 582 2.35 -22.61 13.34
CA ASP A 582 3.54 -22.69 12.47
C ASP A 582 4.20 -21.31 12.31
N TRP A 583 3.41 -20.25 12.12
CA TRP A 583 3.95 -18.89 11.99
C TRP A 583 4.57 -18.38 13.30
N ILE A 584 3.95 -18.65 14.44
CA ILE A 584 4.47 -18.26 15.77
C ILE A 584 5.77 -19.04 16.05
N GLU A 585 5.81 -20.35 15.79
CA GLU A 585 6.99 -21.19 15.96
C GLU A 585 8.14 -20.76 15.01
N ALA A 586 7.83 -20.23 13.84
CA ALA A 586 8.80 -19.63 12.93
C ALA A 586 9.28 -18.23 13.37
N GLY A 587 8.87 -17.74 14.56
CA GLY A 587 9.33 -16.48 15.13
C GLY A 587 8.50 -15.25 14.74
N ILE A 588 7.28 -15.45 14.19
CA ILE A 588 6.39 -14.32 13.89
C ILE A 588 5.61 -13.94 15.15
N GLU A 589 5.71 -12.66 15.52
CA GLU A 589 4.98 -12.10 16.67
C GLU A 589 3.46 -12.25 16.46
N PRO A 590 2.70 -12.77 17.46
CA PRO A 590 1.25 -12.95 17.33
C PRO A 590 0.49 -11.66 16.91
N SER A 591 0.93 -10.50 17.39
CA SER A 591 0.37 -9.19 17.03
C SER A 591 0.56 -8.84 15.55
N SER A 592 1.49 -9.48 14.86
CA SER A 592 1.75 -9.33 13.42
C SER A 592 0.94 -10.30 12.54
N VAL A 593 0.09 -11.15 13.15
CA VAL A 593 -0.77 -12.11 12.48
C VAL A 593 -2.21 -11.62 12.53
N ALA A 594 -2.93 -11.66 11.40
CA ALA A 594 -4.35 -11.36 11.35
C ALA A 594 -5.18 -12.50 10.74
N VAL A 595 -6.35 -12.75 11.34
CA VAL A 595 -7.39 -13.63 10.81
C VAL A 595 -8.53 -12.77 10.31
N ALA A 596 -8.79 -12.86 9.00
CA ALA A 596 -9.80 -12.10 8.28
C ALA A 596 -11.02 -12.97 7.99
N VAL A 597 -12.21 -12.56 8.43
CA VAL A 597 -13.47 -13.28 8.19
C VAL A 597 -14.49 -12.38 7.50
N ARG A 598 -15.37 -12.96 6.67
CA ARG A 598 -16.45 -12.16 6.06
C ARG A 598 -17.60 -11.93 7.03
N ALA A 599 -17.92 -12.89 7.89
CA ALA A 599 -18.99 -12.83 8.87
C ALA A 599 -18.47 -12.85 10.31
N GLY A 600 -18.93 -11.94 11.16
CA GLY A 600 -18.44 -11.79 12.54
C GLY A 600 -18.64 -13.03 13.44
N TRP A 601 -19.66 -13.88 13.15
CA TRP A 601 -19.87 -15.11 13.90
C TRP A 601 -18.76 -16.16 13.62
N VAL A 602 -18.21 -16.20 12.42
CA VAL A 602 -17.02 -17.02 12.07
C VAL A 602 -15.82 -16.55 12.86
N GLY A 603 -15.63 -15.21 12.97
CA GLY A 603 -14.57 -14.62 13.79
C GLY A 603 -14.64 -15.02 15.25
N LYS A 604 -15.84 -15.07 15.84
CA LYS A 604 -16.03 -15.56 17.21
C LYS A 604 -15.60 -17.01 17.38
N LYS A 605 -15.91 -17.88 16.40
CA LYS A 605 -15.46 -19.26 16.40
C LYS A 605 -13.93 -19.38 16.26
N ALA A 606 -13.33 -18.58 15.39
CA ALA A 606 -11.87 -18.52 15.24
C ALA A 606 -11.18 -18.09 16.56
N VAL A 607 -11.70 -17.07 17.23
CA VAL A 607 -11.24 -16.66 18.57
C VAL A 607 -11.31 -17.81 19.56
N THR A 608 -12.44 -18.54 19.61
CA THR A 608 -12.62 -19.68 20.52
C THR A 608 -11.61 -20.79 20.21
N ALA A 609 -11.39 -21.13 18.94
CA ALA A 609 -10.46 -22.18 18.53
C ALA A 609 -9.01 -21.82 18.87
N LEU A 610 -8.56 -20.60 18.53
CA LEU A 610 -7.21 -20.12 18.82
C LEU A 610 -6.93 -20.05 20.33
N ASN A 611 -7.84 -19.44 21.11
CA ASN A 611 -7.69 -19.37 22.57
C ASN A 611 -7.73 -20.76 23.22
N GLY A 612 -8.57 -21.67 22.72
CA GLY A 612 -8.61 -23.07 23.14
C GLY A 612 -7.30 -23.84 22.87
N ALA A 613 -6.54 -23.42 21.88
CA ALA A 613 -5.22 -23.95 21.55
C ALA A 613 -4.05 -23.22 22.25
N GLY A 614 -4.35 -22.28 23.17
CA GLY A 614 -3.36 -21.49 23.91
C GLY A 614 -2.75 -20.33 23.13
N ILE A 615 -3.40 -19.90 22.04
CA ILE A 615 -2.98 -18.74 21.23
C ILE A 615 -3.87 -17.56 21.59
N ASP A 616 -3.31 -16.56 22.25
CA ASP A 616 -4.04 -15.37 22.65
C ASP A 616 -4.52 -14.58 21.41
N THR A 617 -5.74 -14.04 21.50
CA THR A 617 -6.36 -13.26 20.42
C THR A 617 -6.82 -11.89 20.90
N CYS A 618 -6.84 -10.93 19.98
CA CYS A 618 -7.37 -9.59 20.23
C CYS A 618 -8.24 -9.13 19.06
N GLY A 619 -9.32 -8.40 19.36
CA GLY A 619 -10.19 -7.81 18.33
C GLY A 619 -9.50 -6.64 17.63
N LEU A 620 -9.60 -6.56 16.31
CA LEU A 620 -8.98 -5.48 15.49
C LEU A 620 -9.40 -4.06 15.90
N ARG A 621 -10.56 -3.88 16.53
CA ARG A 621 -11.07 -2.56 16.96
C ARG A 621 -10.61 -2.17 18.37
N GLU A 622 -10.15 -3.13 19.12
CA GLU A 622 -9.78 -3.01 20.53
C GLU A 622 -8.27 -2.94 20.73
N ALA A 623 -7.53 -3.20 19.65
CA ALA A 623 -6.08 -3.34 19.67
C ALA A 623 -5.37 -2.02 19.42
N ASP A 624 -4.50 -1.64 20.34
CA ASP A 624 -3.38 -0.72 20.10
C ASP A 624 -2.19 -1.52 19.53
N ASP A 625 -1.19 -0.85 18.96
CA ASP A 625 0.00 -1.49 18.38
C ASP A 625 0.73 -2.40 19.38
N ASP A 626 0.67 -2.09 20.67
CA ASP A 626 1.33 -2.85 21.75
C ASP A 626 0.46 -3.96 22.37
N THR A 627 -0.80 -4.11 21.94
CA THR A 627 -1.68 -5.16 22.48
C THR A 627 -1.22 -6.53 22.01
N PRO A 628 -0.93 -7.51 22.89
CA PRO A 628 -0.50 -8.84 22.48
C PRO A 628 -1.65 -9.64 21.86
N GLY A 629 -1.31 -10.71 21.09
CA GLY A 629 -2.24 -11.69 20.56
C GLY A 629 -2.57 -11.50 19.06
N VAL A 630 -3.06 -12.58 18.46
CA VAL A 630 -3.48 -12.64 17.05
C VAL A 630 -4.68 -11.74 16.80
N ARG A 631 -4.63 -10.93 15.78
CA ARG A 631 -5.70 -9.99 15.43
C ARG A 631 -6.82 -10.71 14.69
N VAL A 632 -8.04 -10.68 15.23
CA VAL A 632 -9.20 -11.29 14.57
C VAL A 632 -10.23 -10.21 14.24
N GLY A 633 -10.64 -10.16 12.95
CA GLY A 633 -11.61 -9.17 12.52
C GLY A 633 -12.28 -9.46 11.19
N THR A 634 -13.26 -8.62 10.85
CA THR A 634 -13.94 -8.73 9.56
C THR A 634 -13.04 -8.21 8.43
N MET A 635 -13.21 -8.73 7.23
CA MET A 635 -12.50 -8.29 6.02
C MET A 635 -12.55 -6.77 5.84
N HIS A 636 -13.68 -6.13 6.15
CA HIS A 636 -13.82 -4.67 6.09
C HIS A 636 -12.94 -3.94 7.11
N SER A 637 -12.78 -4.50 8.31
CA SER A 637 -11.98 -3.87 9.38
C SER A 637 -10.47 -3.94 9.13
N LEU A 638 -10.00 -4.82 8.22
CA LEU A 638 -8.60 -4.89 7.84
C LEU A 638 -8.19 -3.79 6.85
N LYS A 639 -9.16 -3.07 6.27
CA LYS A 639 -8.84 -2.02 5.30
C LYS A 639 -7.94 -0.94 5.92
N GLY A 640 -6.84 -0.63 5.24
CA GLY A 640 -5.84 0.34 5.70
C GLY A 640 -4.81 -0.21 6.69
N LEU A 641 -5.05 -1.39 7.29
CA LEU A 641 -4.08 -2.07 8.16
C LEU A 641 -3.14 -2.96 7.36
N GLU A 642 -2.07 -3.43 8.00
CA GLU A 642 -1.04 -4.29 7.42
C GLU A 642 -0.55 -5.29 8.43
N PHE A 643 -0.30 -6.53 7.97
CA PHE A 643 0.16 -7.62 8.84
C PHE A 643 1.25 -8.42 8.14
N ARG A 644 2.17 -9.00 8.89
CA ARG A 644 3.15 -9.93 8.32
C ARG A 644 2.45 -11.15 7.72
N CYS A 645 1.48 -11.71 8.44
CA CYS A 645 0.74 -12.88 8.02
C CYS A 645 -0.76 -12.62 8.05
N ILE A 646 -1.47 -13.08 7.02
CA ILE A 646 -2.93 -13.06 6.99
C ILE A 646 -3.47 -14.45 6.68
N ALA A 647 -4.42 -14.89 7.52
CA ALA A 647 -5.31 -16.01 7.24
C ALA A 647 -6.71 -15.48 6.88
N ALA A 648 -7.11 -15.63 5.61
CA ALA A 648 -8.47 -15.36 5.15
C ALA A 648 -9.31 -16.63 5.32
N LEU A 649 -10.21 -16.64 6.31
CA LEU A 649 -10.97 -17.78 6.76
C LEU A 649 -12.41 -17.72 6.24
N GLY A 650 -12.96 -18.86 5.79
CA GLY A 650 -14.33 -19.01 5.33
C GLY A 650 -14.57 -18.38 3.95
N VAL A 651 -13.59 -18.47 3.03
CA VAL A 651 -13.71 -17.96 1.65
C VAL A 651 -14.46 -18.99 0.80
N ALA A 652 -15.68 -19.30 1.22
CA ALA A 652 -16.56 -20.34 0.63
C ALA A 652 -17.69 -19.73 -0.19
N ASP A 653 -18.29 -20.54 -1.07
CA ASP A 653 -19.54 -20.21 -1.76
C ASP A 653 -20.66 -19.92 -0.74
N GLY A 654 -21.44 -18.87 -0.98
CA GLY A 654 -22.47 -18.38 -0.04
C GLY A 654 -21.92 -17.62 1.17
N SER A 655 -20.59 -17.45 1.30
CA SER A 655 -19.93 -16.63 2.31
C SER A 655 -19.21 -15.44 1.67
N VAL A 656 -18.45 -15.67 0.61
CA VAL A 656 -17.76 -14.68 -0.21
C VAL A 656 -18.07 -14.99 -1.69
N PRO A 657 -18.91 -14.17 -2.37
CA PRO A 657 -19.61 -12.96 -1.89
C PRO A 657 -20.66 -13.27 -0.82
N ASN A 658 -20.91 -12.29 0.07
CA ASN A 658 -21.94 -12.42 1.07
C ASN A 658 -23.32 -12.14 0.44
N PRO A 659 -24.27 -13.11 0.42
CA PRO A 659 -25.58 -12.92 -0.21
C PRO A 659 -26.40 -11.74 0.35
N LYS A 660 -26.15 -11.36 1.61
CA LYS A 660 -26.83 -10.21 2.23
C LYS A 660 -26.25 -8.86 1.81
N ALA A 661 -25.04 -8.86 1.24
CA ALA A 661 -24.37 -7.67 0.74
C ALA A 661 -24.54 -7.49 -0.77
N VAL A 662 -25.14 -8.47 -1.46
CA VAL A 662 -25.33 -8.44 -2.91
C VAL A 662 -26.82 -8.30 -3.22
N THR A 663 -27.16 -7.26 -3.96
CA THR A 663 -28.52 -7.04 -4.48
C THR A 663 -28.89 -8.19 -5.42
N PRO A 664 -30.08 -8.80 -5.28
CA PRO A 664 -30.53 -9.84 -6.22
C PRO A 664 -30.53 -9.31 -7.67
N GLN A 665 -30.06 -10.13 -8.61
CA GLN A 665 -29.92 -9.72 -10.02
C GLN A 665 -31.26 -9.33 -10.64
N GLU A 666 -32.34 -10.01 -10.25
CA GLU A 666 -33.71 -9.74 -10.72
C GLU A 666 -34.25 -8.38 -10.21
N ALA A 667 -33.75 -7.92 -9.06
CA ALA A 667 -34.16 -6.63 -8.47
C ALA A 667 -33.44 -5.46 -9.13
N ASP A 668 -32.12 -5.56 -9.34
CA ASP A 668 -31.34 -4.54 -10.02
C ASP A 668 -30.01 -5.17 -10.56
N GLU A 669 -29.93 -5.43 -11.85
CA GLU A 669 -28.77 -6.07 -12.48
C GLU A 669 -27.49 -5.21 -12.38
N LEU A 670 -27.61 -3.89 -12.48
CA LEU A 670 -26.43 -3.01 -12.42
C LEU A 670 -25.91 -2.90 -11.00
N GLN A 671 -26.79 -2.82 -10.01
CA GLN A 671 -26.41 -2.85 -8.60
C GLN A 671 -25.82 -4.19 -8.21
N HIS A 672 -26.41 -5.29 -8.69
CA HIS A 672 -25.84 -6.63 -8.50
C HIS A 672 -24.38 -6.71 -8.97
N LYS A 673 -24.09 -6.21 -10.18
CA LYS A 673 -22.72 -6.18 -10.71
C LYS A 673 -21.78 -5.30 -9.87
N ALA A 674 -22.27 -4.15 -9.39
CA ALA A 674 -21.50 -3.26 -8.52
C ALA A 674 -21.20 -3.92 -7.17
N ASP A 675 -22.18 -4.55 -6.55
CA ASP A 675 -22.03 -5.26 -5.28
C ASP A 675 -21.07 -6.46 -5.41
N MET A 676 -21.19 -7.24 -6.48
CA MET A 676 -20.27 -8.35 -6.79
C MET A 676 -18.82 -7.84 -6.94
N MET A 677 -18.65 -6.72 -7.63
CA MET A 677 -17.34 -6.10 -7.78
C MET A 677 -16.78 -5.60 -6.44
N ALA A 678 -17.62 -5.01 -5.58
CA ALA A 678 -17.22 -4.57 -4.24
C ALA A 678 -16.78 -5.75 -3.37
N GLU A 679 -17.50 -6.89 -3.39
CA GLU A 679 -17.12 -8.11 -2.66
C GLU A 679 -15.79 -8.70 -3.19
N ARG A 680 -15.59 -8.67 -4.51
CA ARG A 680 -14.35 -9.12 -5.17
C ARG A 680 -13.17 -8.22 -4.77
N CYS A 681 -13.35 -6.90 -4.80
CA CYS A 681 -12.35 -5.94 -4.32
C CYS A 681 -12.05 -6.13 -2.83
N LEU A 682 -13.05 -6.46 -2.01
CA LEU A 682 -12.86 -6.72 -0.59
C LEU A 682 -11.95 -7.93 -0.35
N LEU A 683 -12.15 -9.03 -1.07
CA LEU A 683 -11.26 -10.19 -0.99
C LEU A 683 -9.83 -9.84 -1.45
N PHE A 684 -9.70 -9.12 -2.57
CA PHE A 684 -8.42 -8.64 -3.06
C PHE A 684 -7.71 -7.73 -2.05
N VAL A 685 -8.44 -6.82 -1.41
CA VAL A 685 -7.91 -5.95 -0.35
C VAL A 685 -7.33 -6.79 0.78
N VAL A 686 -8.07 -7.78 1.29
CA VAL A 686 -7.61 -8.66 2.37
C VAL A 686 -6.33 -9.40 1.98
N CYS A 687 -6.30 -10.04 0.83
CA CYS A 687 -5.11 -10.77 0.36
C CYS A 687 -3.87 -9.86 0.28
N THR A 688 -4.04 -8.62 -0.16
CA THR A 688 -2.96 -7.63 -0.31
C THR A 688 -2.61 -6.87 0.98
N ARG A 689 -3.26 -7.16 2.12
CA ARG A 689 -2.83 -6.72 3.47
C ARG A 689 -1.71 -7.58 4.03
N ALA A 690 -1.52 -8.79 3.51
CA ALA A 690 -0.40 -9.64 3.86
C ALA A 690 0.91 -9.07 3.30
N ARG A 691 1.94 -9.02 4.16
CA ARG A 691 3.28 -8.62 3.76
C ARG A 691 4.10 -9.83 3.33
N ASP A 692 4.21 -10.83 4.21
CA ASP A 692 5.14 -11.95 4.09
C ASP A 692 4.41 -13.26 3.73
N HIS A 693 3.29 -13.57 4.40
CA HIS A 693 2.55 -14.82 4.23
C HIS A 693 1.04 -14.60 4.07
N LEU A 694 0.46 -15.28 3.13
CA LEU A 694 -0.99 -15.33 2.91
C LEU A 694 -1.47 -16.78 2.96
N HIS A 695 -2.50 -17.03 3.75
CA HIS A 695 -3.24 -18.30 3.79
C HIS A 695 -4.72 -18.03 3.51
N VAL A 696 -5.32 -18.81 2.62
CA VAL A 696 -6.74 -18.68 2.26
C VAL A 696 -7.41 -20.03 2.44
N SER A 697 -8.45 -20.10 3.27
CA SER A 697 -9.15 -21.35 3.54
C SER A 697 -10.65 -21.24 3.33
N TRP A 698 -11.25 -22.38 3.07
CA TRP A 698 -12.69 -22.54 2.91
C TRP A 698 -13.13 -23.94 3.31
N HIS A 699 -14.42 -24.11 3.61
CA HIS A 699 -15.05 -25.40 3.79
C HIS A 699 -16.16 -25.59 2.74
N GLY A 700 -16.35 -26.84 2.31
CA GLY A 700 -17.27 -27.16 1.22
C GLY A 700 -16.81 -26.61 -0.12
N LYS A 701 -17.68 -25.89 -0.84
CA LYS A 701 -17.34 -25.29 -2.13
C LYS A 701 -16.54 -23.99 -1.96
N PRO A 702 -15.46 -23.81 -2.72
CA PRO A 702 -14.72 -22.54 -2.70
C PRO A 702 -15.59 -21.37 -3.20
N SER A 703 -15.21 -20.16 -2.82
CA SER A 703 -15.78 -18.93 -3.38
C SER A 703 -15.73 -18.96 -4.91
N PRO A 704 -16.79 -18.52 -5.62
CA PRO A 704 -16.75 -18.37 -7.07
C PRO A 704 -15.60 -17.47 -7.54
N PHE A 705 -15.17 -16.50 -6.74
CA PHE A 705 -14.04 -15.65 -7.06
C PHE A 705 -12.71 -16.40 -7.10
N LEU A 706 -12.51 -17.39 -6.23
CA LEU A 706 -11.31 -18.23 -6.26
C LEU A 706 -11.32 -19.19 -7.46
N ALA A 707 -12.50 -19.77 -7.76
CA ALA A 707 -12.66 -20.66 -8.90
C ALA A 707 -12.45 -19.94 -10.25
N GLU A 708 -13.04 -18.75 -10.42
CA GLU A 708 -12.86 -17.90 -11.62
C GLU A 708 -11.41 -17.42 -11.80
N ALA A 709 -10.70 -17.20 -10.70
CA ALA A 709 -9.28 -16.82 -10.70
C ALA A 709 -8.33 -18.01 -10.95
N GLY A 710 -8.84 -19.24 -11.05
CA GLY A 710 -8.05 -20.46 -11.21
C GLY A 710 -7.18 -20.82 -9.98
N ILE A 711 -7.63 -20.38 -8.79
CA ILE A 711 -6.94 -20.61 -7.52
C ILE A 711 -7.45 -21.87 -6.82
N ALA A 712 -8.74 -22.20 -7.01
CA ALA A 712 -9.41 -23.35 -6.39
C ALA A 712 -10.24 -24.15 -7.40
#